data_4faf765339f63c086ff1e8b332aea614
#
_entry.id   4faf765339f63c086ff1e8b332aea614
#
_cell.length_a   1.000
_cell.length_b   1.000
_cell.length_c   1.000
_cell.angle_alpha   90.00
_cell.angle_beta   90.00
_cell.angle_gamma   90.00
#
_symmetry.space_group_name_H-M   'P 1'
#
loop_
_entity.id
_entity.type
_entity.pdbx_description
1 polymer ?
#
loop_
_entity_poly.entity_id
_entity_poly.type
_entity_poly.pdbx_seq_one_letter_code
_entity_poly.pdbx_strand_id
1 'polypeptide(L)'
;MPPLHRPGRPAGAGGHGALARGAFVLAAALALLTPLAGVAPAAPRTAAAGDVDVRVNAQAALGRLSDTARGVNTAIWDSHMNDPEVSRLMKAADVGMMRYPGGSYADSYHWETHTAPGGYVAPGTGFDAFMGTVRATGAQPVLIANYGSGTPEEAAGWVRYANITKDYGVKYWEIGNEIYGNGHYGSGWEHDDHADKSPREYARQVRAYAAAMKAVDPTVKIGAVLTAPGEWPDGVVGEGDPGDWNNTVLAEVTDVIDFVSVHWYAGGSDTTAQDATARLARLPGELREVRAQLDRYAGADSPRIGIALTEINTNTGGARLTARPNGLFAADAFMTALENGVFNVDWWDTHNGAGQITTVDGETDYGDMGMLSSGACTGDVCEPAPNTPFHPYYGMKMTSELGTAGDTMVAAESSAQDVSAHAVLRRDGRLSVLLVNKDPDAAHTVDLDYAGFSPSAAAPVVHRYARGDSDITEAGAGAATASQVTVPPYALLTVTLEPRAGTGPGASAAGTPGTPRLEAVTDTTARLSWTGAAGATRYLVQERDGAYTRLVGETTGTSVTLRNLPPGSSHTVNVLASDASGRLSAPSSPLTFTTSTPSNATCAVTYHRDTGWGNGFVATVTVRNLSDTPITGWTMDWDWPADGQSVSSGWNATFHQTGSHVRVTAPEGAGPLAPDGASTASFGFVGANDGPNPDPTVFRLNGAVCSGG
;
A
#
# COMPACT_ATOMS: atom_id res chain seq x y z
N MET A 1 4.29 24.96 14.22
CA MET A 1 3.72 25.95 15.18
C MET A 1 3.49 25.24 16.50
N PRO A 2 3.82 25.78 17.67
CA PRO A 2 3.53 25.13 18.94
C PRO A 2 2.01 25.14 19.17
N PRO A 3 1.44 24.10 19.81
CA PRO A 3 0.01 24.00 20.01
C PRO A 3 -0.50 24.98 21.09
N LEU A 4 -1.63 25.60 20.85
CA LEU A 4 -2.36 26.44 21.80
C LEU A 4 -3.03 25.57 22.88
N HIS A 5 -2.64 25.79 24.12
CA HIS A 5 -3.27 25.25 25.32
C HIS A 5 -4.73 25.72 25.46
N ARG A 6 -5.65 24.82 25.77
CA ARG A 6 -6.95 25.12 26.40
C ARG A 6 -7.03 24.47 27.80
N PRO A 7 -7.59 25.19 28.79
CA PRO A 7 -7.57 24.75 30.18
C PRO A 7 -8.63 23.72 30.53
N GLY A 8 -8.27 22.82 31.45
CA GLY A 8 -9.11 21.75 31.96
C GLY A 8 -10.19 22.22 32.94
N ARG A 9 -11.20 21.40 33.13
CA ARG A 9 -12.21 21.46 34.20
C ARG A 9 -12.07 20.24 35.13
N PRO A 10 -12.42 20.40 36.42
CA PRO A 10 -11.90 19.52 37.46
C PRO A 10 -12.76 18.27 37.73
N ALA A 11 -12.12 17.31 38.38
CA ALA A 11 -12.62 16.03 38.84
C ALA A 11 -13.68 16.16 39.98
N GLY A 12 -14.66 15.27 39.94
CA GLY A 12 -15.53 14.96 41.05
C GLY A 12 -15.26 13.57 41.63
N ALA A 13 -15.06 13.52 42.93
CA ALA A 13 -14.69 12.34 43.71
C ALA A 13 -15.91 11.58 44.28
N GLY A 14 -15.72 10.33 44.62
CA GLY A 14 -16.53 9.47 45.49
C GLY A 14 -16.80 8.09 44.88
N GLY A 15 -16.61 6.97 45.55
CA GLY A 15 -16.31 6.61 46.89
C GLY A 15 -16.49 5.09 47.04
N HIS A 16 -15.64 4.51 47.82
CA HIS A 16 -15.64 3.27 48.57
C HIS A 16 -16.59 2.07 48.30
N GLY A 17 -16.00 0.85 48.34
CA GLY A 17 -16.68 -0.42 48.59
C GLY A 17 -15.73 -1.62 48.57
N ALA A 18 -15.15 -1.97 49.74
CA ALA A 18 -14.36 -3.17 49.99
C ALA A 18 -15.28 -4.33 50.43
N LEU A 19 -14.79 -5.56 50.25
CA LEU A 19 -14.98 -6.81 51.05
C LEU A 19 -14.76 -8.03 50.10
N ALA A 20 -13.94 -8.92 50.31
CA ALA A 20 -13.36 -9.76 51.33
C ALA A 20 -13.36 -11.25 50.89
N ARG A 21 -12.19 -11.85 50.89
CA ARG A 21 -11.73 -13.20 51.27
C ARG A 21 -12.60 -14.44 51.02
N GLY A 22 -11.97 -15.47 50.45
CA GLY A 22 -12.35 -16.87 50.58
C GLY A 22 -11.28 -17.79 50.00
N ALA A 23 -10.35 -18.25 50.86
CA ALA A 23 -9.40 -19.30 50.57
C ALA A 23 -10.03 -20.68 50.83
N PHE A 24 -9.75 -21.68 49.97
CA PHE A 24 -9.86 -23.07 50.34
C PHE A 24 -8.61 -23.84 49.87
N VAL A 25 -7.92 -24.37 50.88
CA VAL A 25 -6.86 -25.36 50.78
C VAL A 25 -7.48 -26.75 50.84
N LEU A 26 -7.08 -27.69 49.99
CA LEU A 26 -7.13 -29.12 50.32
C LEU A 26 -5.91 -29.84 49.76
N ALA A 27 -5.27 -30.56 50.61
CA ALA A 27 -4.04 -31.29 50.41
C ALA A 27 -4.26 -32.82 50.21
N ALA A 28 -3.29 -33.40 49.56
CA ALA A 28 -2.70 -34.75 49.71
C ALA A 28 -3.41 -35.99 49.17
N ALA A 29 -2.72 -36.77 48.35
CA ALA A 29 -2.03 -37.99 48.77
C ALA A 29 -1.22 -38.62 47.63
N LEU A 30 0.01 -39.02 47.97
CA LEU A 30 0.98 -39.81 47.20
C LEU A 30 0.50 -41.27 46.98
N ALA A 31 0.77 -41.80 45.78
CA ALA A 31 1.04 -43.23 45.61
C ALA A 31 2.08 -43.43 44.49
N LEU A 32 3.25 -43.86 44.86
CA LEU A 32 4.33 -44.34 44.00
C LEU A 32 3.99 -45.72 43.41
N LEU A 33 4.02 -45.80 42.08
CA LEU A 33 4.18 -47.06 41.35
C LEU A 33 5.05 -46.83 40.14
N THR A 34 6.28 -47.27 40.14
CA THR A 34 7.16 -47.37 38.98
C THR A 34 6.84 -48.61 38.15
N PRO A 35 6.77 -48.51 36.83
CA PRO A 35 7.17 -49.62 35.99
C PRO A 35 8.38 -49.25 35.10
N LEU A 36 9.18 -50.26 34.86
CA LEU A 36 10.37 -50.25 34.01
C LEU A 36 10.08 -49.76 32.60
N ALA A 37 10.93 -48.84 32.17
CA ALA A 37 10.95 -48.29 30.82
C ALA A 37 11.50 -49.33 29.82
N GLY A 38 10.66 -49.79 28.92
CA GLY A 38 11.10 -50.36 27.64
C GLY A 38 11.45 -49.24 26.69
N VAL A 39 12.69 -49.24 26.15
CA VAL A 39 13.13 -48.32 25.10
C VAL A 39 12.39 -48.69 23.81
N ALA A 40 11.38 -47.89 23.44
CA ALA A 40 10.79 -47.94 22.10
C ALA A 40 11.74 -47.20 21.12
N PRO A 41 11.88 -47.70 19.88
CA PRO A 41 12.63 -46.97 18.86
C PRO A 41 11.94 -45.64 18.57
N ALA A 42 12.71 -44.57 18.52
CA ALA A 42 12.23 -43.24 18.20
C ALA A 42 11.60 -43.26 16.77
N ALA A 43 10.31 -42.98 16.71
CA ALA A 43 9.64 -42.70 15.44
C ALA A 43 10.33 -41.48 14.79
N PRO A 44 10.45 -41.42 13.45
CA PRO A 44 10.94 -40.23 12.79
C PRO A 44 10.04 -39.06 13.19
N ARG A 45 10.63 -38.00 13.75
CA ARG A 45 9.93 -36.73 13.98
C ARG A 45 9.55 -36.18 12.60
N THR A 46 8.29 -36.26 12.24
CA THR A 46 7.74 -35.30 11.29
C THR A 46 7.98 -33.93 11.90
N ALA A 47 8.62 -33.02 11.14
CA ALA A 47 8.69 -31.62 11.53
C ALA A 47 7.24 -31.18 11.87
N ALA A 48 7.08 -30.47 12.98
CA ALA A 48 5.79 -29.86 13.28
C ALA A 48 5.49 -28.87 12.14
N ALA A 49 4.24 -28.88 11.67
CA ALA A 49 3.78 -27.87 10.73
C ALA A 49 4.00 -26.47 11.34
N GLY A 50 4.32 -25.48 10.52
CA GLY A 50 4.37 -24.09 10.94
C GLY A 50 3.01 -23.61 11.42
N ASP A 51 3.01 -22.55 12.21
CA ASP A 51 1.77 -21.92 12.67
C ASP A 51 1.28 -20.84 11.68
N VAL A 52 2.10 -20.48 10.69
CA VAL A 52 1.79 -19.54 9.61
C VAL A 52 2.24 -20.11 8.27
N ASP A 53 1.33 -20.14 7.31
CA ASP A 53 1.63 -20.46 5.92
C ASP A 53 1.88 -19.18 5.11
N VAL A 54 2.97 -19.12 4.37
CA VAL A 54 3.25 -18.07 3.38
C VAL A 54 3.41 -18.69 2.00
N ARG A 55 2.57 -18.25 1.06
CA ARG A 55 2.58 -18.67 -0.33
C ARG A 55 3.16 -17.58 -1.21
N VAL A 56 4.25 -17.88 -1.91
CA VAL A 56 4.89 -16.97 -2.85
C VAL A 56 4.63 -17.45 -4.27
N ASN A 57 4.00 -16.62 -5.08
CA ASN A 57 3.79 -16.92 -6.50
C ASN A 57 4.78 -16.11 -7.35
N ALA A 58 5.95 -16.67 -7.61
CA ALA A 58 6.99 -16.05 -8.43
C ALA A 58 6.58 -15.80 -9.91
N GLN A 59 5.39 -16.23 -10.29
CA GLN A 59 4.82 -16.06 -11.63
C GLN A 59 3.82 -14.91 -11.70
N ALA A 60 3.31 -14.45 -10.57
CA ALA A 60 2.40 -13.32 -10.47
C ALA A 60 3.22 -12.06 -10.25
N ALA A 61 3.76 -11.48 -11.32
CA ALA A 61 4.48 -10.22 -11.27
C ALA A 61 3.52 -9.09 -10.91
N LEU A 62 3.85 -8.33 -9.87
CA LEU A 62 3.11 -7.14 -9.43
C LEU A 62 3.69 -5.84 -10.04
N GLY A 63 4.92 -5.86 -10.50
CA GLY A 63 5.62 -4.73 -11.07
C GLY A 63 7.13 -4.87 -10.89
N ARG A 64 7.87 -3.87 -11.34
CA ARG A 64 9.31 -3.79 -11.11
C ARG A 64 9.61 -2.69 -10.10
N LEU A 65 10.56 -2.95 -9.22
CA LEU A 65 11.12 -1.89 -8.38
C LEU A 65 11.74 -0.83 -9.27
N SER A 66 11.29 0.43 -9.12
CA SER A 66 11.89 1.57 -9.81
C SER A 66 13.20 1.98 -9.13
N ASP A 67 14.02 2.77 -9.82
CA ASP A 67 15.19 3.41 -9.23
C ASP A 67 14.83 4.54 -8.24
N THR A 68 13.57 4.95 -8.21
CA THR A 68 12.98 5.94 -7.31
C THR A 68 12.06 5.34 -6.25
N ALA A 69 12.00 4.01 -6.13
CA ALA A 69 11.03 3.32 -5.29
C ALA A 69 11.05 3.79 -3.83
N ARG A 70 12.24 3.97 -3.26
CA ARG A 70 12.44 4.38 -1.87
C ARG A 70 12.84 5.83 -1.81
N GLY A 71 12.13 6.61 -1.04
CA GLY A 71 12.41 8.02 -0.90
C GLY A 71 12.23 8.53 0.52
N VAL A 72 12.63 9.77 0.71
CA VAL A 72 12.55 10.46 2.00
C VAL A 72 12.33 11.95 1.79
N ASN A 73 11.55 12.55 2.68
CA ASN A 73 11.38 13.98 2.74
C ASN A 73 12.56 14.65 3.46
N THR A 74 12.94 15.81 2.97
CA THR A 74 13.90 16.73 3.61
C THR A 74 13.23 18.08 3.79
N ALA A 75 13.71 18.89 4.74
CA ALA A 75 13.06 20.14 5.06
C ALA A 75 14.05 21.29 5.25
N ILE A 76 13.68 22.48 4.80
CA ILE A 76 14.54 23.67 4.93
C ILE A 76 14.74 24.16 6.36
N TRP A 77 13.92 23.70 7.31
CA TRP A 77 14.13 23.97 8.74
C TRP A 77 15.12 23.00 9.41
N ASP A 78 15.44 21.87 8.74
CA ASP A 78 16.35 20.85 9.25
C ASP A 78 17.80 21.24 9.00
N SER A 79 18.50 21.70 10.05
CA SER A 79 19.91 22.09 9.99
C SER A 79 20.86 20.91 9.70
N HIS A 80 20.39 19.66 9.83
CA HIS A 80 21.16 18.43 9.64
C HIS A 80 20.95 17.79 8.26
N MET A 81 19.97 18.25 7.46
CA MET A 81 19.60 17.58 6.22
C MET A 81 20.76 17.41 5.22
N ASN A 82 21.80 18.24 5.32
CA ASN A 82 22.99 18.19 4.45
C ASN A 82 24.24 17.65 5.14
N ASP A 83 24.10 17.05 6.31
CA ASP A 83 25.22 16.39 6.96
C ASP A 83 25.74 15.23 6.09
N PRO A 84 27.07 15.02 5.99
CA PRO A 84 27.63 13.91 5.21
C PRO A 84 27.10 12.53 5.62
N GLU A 85 26.71 12.39 6.88
CA GLU A 85 26.16 11.16 7.43
C GLU A 85 24.78 10.85 6.86
N VAL A 86 23.94 11.87 6.58
CA VAL A 86 22.64 11.69 5.92
C VAL A 86 22.82 11.01 4.55
N SER A 87 23.68 11.56 3.70
CA SER A 87 23.89 10.96 2.37
C SER A 87 24.47 9.55 2.45
N ARG A 88 25.33 9.27 3.44
CA ARG A 88 25.87 7.92 3.69
C ARG A 88 24.78 6.93 4.08
N LEU A 89 23.91 7.32 5.02
CA LEU A 89 22.81 6.48 5.51
C LEU A 89 21.75 6.26 4.43
N MET A 90 21.33 7.32 3.74
CA MET A 90 20.34 7.22 2.66
C MET A 90 20.84 6.32 1.52
N LYS A 91 22.12 6.45 1.14
CA LYS A 91 22.74 5.54 0.18
C LYS A 91 22.77 4.08 0.65
N ALA A 92 23.05 3.84 1.94
CA ALA A 92 23.07 2.50 2.52
C ALA A 92 21.67 1.86 2.60
N ALA A 93 20.61 2.66 2.56
CA ALA A 93 19.21 2.21 2.52
C ALA A 93 18.64 2.18 1.09
N ASP A 94 19.48 2.35 0.06
CA ASP A 94 19.09 2.39 -1.36
C ASP A 94 17.99 3.44 -1.64
N VAL A 95 18.12 4.63 -0.99
CA VAL A 95 17.21 5.76 -1.24
C VAL A 95 17.45 6.28 -2.66
N GLY A 96 16.42 6.23 -3.48
CA GLY A 96 16.43 6.66 -4.87
C GLY A 96 15.77 8.00 -5.14
N MET A 97 15.02 8.56 -4.15
CA MET A 97 14.38 9.87 -4.28
C MET A 97 14.50 10.68 -2.98
N MET A 98 14.69 11.99 -3.11
CA MET A 98 14.70 12.94 -1.98
C MET A 98 13.82 14.12 -2.32
N ARG A 99 12.82 14.40 -1.46
CA ARG A 99 11.83 15.46 -1.65
C ARG A 99 12.21 16.72 -0.88
N TYR A 100 12.04 17.92 -1.52
CA TYR A 100 12.44 19.22 -1.01
C TYR A 100 11.47 20.30 -1.50
N PRO A 101 11.18 21.38 -0.76
CA PRO A 101 11.83 21.90 0.45
C PRO A 101 11.19 21.45 1.78
N GLY A 102 10.17 20.58 1.76
CA GLY A 102 9.56 19.98 2.93
C GLY A 102 8.18 20.52 3.28
N GLY A 103 7.15 19.67 3.10
CA GLY A 103 5.78 19.86 3.57
C GLY A 103 5.17 21.22 3.29
N SER A 104 4.37 21.70 4.23
CA SER A 104 3.66 22.99 4.16
C SER A 104 4.58 24.21 3.96
N TYR A 105 5.86 24.10 4.30
CA TYR A 105 6.81 25.19 4.02
C TYR A 105 6.98 25.45 2.52
N ALA A 106 6.76 24.43 1.68
CA ALA A 106 6.90 24.55 0.23
C ALA A 106 5.99 25.65 -0.37
N ASP A 107 4.78 25.80 0.19
CA ASP A 107 3.79 26.78 -0.31
C ASP A 107 4.06 28.22 0.11
N SER A 108 5.13 28.45 0.87
CA SER A 108 5.65 29.78 1.17
C SER A 108 7.14 29.95 0.88
N TYR A 109 7.82 28.92 0.35
CA TYR A 109 9.25 28.94 0.11
C TYR A 109 9.61 29.53 -1.24
N HIS A 110 10.46 30.59 -1.22
CA HIS A 110 11.03 31.23 -2.39
C HIS A 110 12.48 30.75 -2.60
N TRP A 111 12.67 29.91 -3.59
CA TRP A 111 13.94 29.20 -3.82
C TRP A 111 15.14 30.12 -4.10
N GLU A 112 14.91 31.22 -4.83
CA GLU A 112 15.98 32.15 -5.24
C GLU A 112 16.54 32.96 -4.04
N THR A 113 15.65 33.38 -3.14
CA THR A 113 16.02 34.13 -1.94
C THR A 113 16.29 33.25 -0.73
N HIS A 114 15.97 31.97 -0.82
CA HIS A 114 16.05 31.02 0.29
C HIS A 114 15.28 31.50 1.53
N THR A 115 14.05 31.91 1.33
CA THR A 115 13.17 32.45 2.39
C THR A 115 11.80 31.78 2.36
N ALA A 116 11.22 31.63 3.54
CA ALA A 116 9.82 31.23 3.73
C ALA A 116 9.16 32.23 4.68
N PRO A 117 8.40 33.21 4.18
CA PRO A 117 7.78 34.23 5.02
C PRO A 117 6.92 33.61 6.11
N GLY A 118 7.14 34.00 7.38
CA GLY A 118 6.46 33.44 8.55
C GLY A 118 7.00 32.11 9.07
N GLY A 119 7.96 31.49 8.38
CA GLY A 119 8.61 30.24 8.77
C GLY A 119 10.09 30.41 9.12
N TYR A 120 10.68 29.38 9.73
CA TYR A 120 12.11 29.30 9.99
C TYR A 120 12.81 28.54 8.86
N VAL A 121 13.89 29.12 8.35
CA VAL A 121 14.78 28.50 7.37
C VAL A 121 16.16 28.34 8.01
N ALA A 122 16.64 27.11 8.10
CA ALA A 122 17.95 26.82 8.69
C ALA A 122 19.08 27.28 7.73
N PRO A 123 20.18 27.82 8.27
CA PRO A 123 21.36 28.16 7.46
C PRO A 123 21.93 26.93 6.74
N GLY A 124 22.31 27.08 5.48
CA GLY A 124 22.95 26.00 4.71
C GLY A 124 21.98 24.98 4.10
N THR A 125 20.67 25.22 4.13
CA THR A 125 19.65 24.31 3.57
C THR A 125 19.12 24.76 2.21
N GLY A 126 19.84 25.67 1.53
CA GLY A 126 19.47 26.14 0.21
C GLY A 126 19.60 25.05 -0.87
N PHE A 127 18.97 25.31 -2.01
CA PHE A 127 18.80 24.34 -3.10
C PHE A 127 20.14 23.71 -3.57
N ASP A 128 21.22 24.50 -3.75
CA ASP A 128 22.51 23.94 -4.19
C ASP A 128 23.13 22.99 -3.14
N ALA A 129 22.94 23.26 -1.83
CA ALA A 129 23.41 22.39 -0.78
C ALA A 129 22.61 21.07 -0.75
N PHE A 130 21.30 21.16 -0.87
CA PHE A 130 20.43 19.99 -1.02
C PHE A 130 20.85 19.13 -2.23
N MET A 131 21.11 19.72 -3.39
CA MET A 131 21.57 18.99 -4.58
C MET A 131 22.94 18.35 -4.37
N GLY A 132 23.78 18.90 -3.49
CA GLY A 132 25.01 18.24 -3.03
C GLY A 132 24.73 16.93 -2.31
N THR A 133 23.77 16.92 -1.39
CA THR A 133 23.32 15.74 -0.64
C THR A 133 22.67 14.70 -1.55
N VAL A 134 21.77 15.14 -2.45
CA VAL A 134 21.13 14.26 -3.45
C VAL A 134 22.17 13.50 -4.29
N ARG A 135 23.17 14.23 -4.80
CA ARG A 135 24.25 13.63 -5.61
C ARG A 135 25.16 12.69 -4.82
N ALA A 136 25.46 13.02 -3.56
CA ALA A 136 26.23 12.16 -2.68
C ALA A 136 25.49 10.86 -2.33
N THR A 137 24.18 10.94 -2.19
CA THR A 137 23.30 9.77 -2.01
C THR A 137 23.23 8.94 -3.30
N GLY A 138 23.21 9.56 -4.46
CA GLY A 138 22.92 8.95 -5.75
C GLY A 138 21.43 8.93 -6.09
N ALA A 139 20.63 9.71 -5.36
CA ALA A 139 19.19 9.82 -5.52
C ALA A 139 18.79 10.79 -6.66
N GLN A 140 17.50 10.80 -7.00
CA GLN A 140 16.83 11.79 -7.81
C GLN A 140 16.13 12.79 -6.88
N PRO A 141 16.12 14.11 -7.20
CA PRO A 141 15.31 15.05 -6.45
C PRO A 141 13.86 15.05 -6.95
N VAL A 142 12.90 15.24 -6.04
CA VAL A 142 11.58 15.76 -6.35
C VAL A 142 11.41 17.11 -5.65
N LEU A 143 11.11 18.14 -6.42
CA LEU A 143 11.00 19.52 -5.93
C LEU A 143 9.55 19.96 -5.90
N ILE A 144 9.15 20.61 -4.80
CA ILE A 144 7.81 21.19 -4.67
C ILE A 144 7.91 22.66 -5.09
N ALA A 145 7.28 23.03 -6.19
CA ALA A 145 7.13 24.40 -6.61
C ALA A 145 6.12 25.12 -5.71
N ASN A 146 6.48 26.30 -5.21
CA ASN A 146 5.62 27.12 -4.37
C ASN A 146 4.33 27.48 -5.11
N TYR A 147 3.22 26.86 -4.70
CA TYR A 147 1.88 27.20 -5.19
C TYR A 147 1.27 28.35 -4.38
N GLY A 148 1.44 28.33 -3.06
CA GLY A 148 0.67 29.18 -2.14
C GLY A 148 0.94 30.66 -2.30
N SER A 149 2.21 31.06 -2.44
CA SER A 149 2.64 32.46 -2.62
C SER A 149 3.54 32.68 -3.83
N GLY A 150 3.92 31.61 -4.53
CA GLY A 150 4.78 31.66 -5.71
C GLY A 150 4.02 31.94 -7.01
N THR A 151 4.74 31.82 -8.12
CA THR A 151 4.17 32.02 -9.46
C THR A 151 4.69 30.99 -10.45
N PRO A 152 3.99 30.75 -11.59
CA PRO A 152 4.50 29.93 -12.67
C PRO A 152 5.86 30.39 -13.20
N GLU A 153 6.13 31.70 -13.21
CA GLU A 153 7.41 32.30 -13.64
C GLU A 153 8.53 31.99 -12.67
N GLU A 154 8.27 32.01 -11.36
CA GLU A 154 9.23 31.60 -10.33
C GLU A 154 9.60 30.11 -10.46
N ALA A 155 8.62 29.25 -10.64
CA ALA A 155 8.85 27.82 -10.87
C ALA A 155 9.63 27.57 -12.16
N ALA A 156 9.30 28.25 -13.27
CA ALA A 156 10.06 28.20 -14.52
C ALA A 156 11.49 28.73 -14.35
N GLY A 157 11.69 29.76 -13.52
CA GLY A 157 13.00 30.27 -13.11
C GLY A 157 13.82 29.20 -12.40
N TRP A 158 13.19 28.44 -11.51
CA TRP A 158 13.84 27.35 -10.79
C TRP A 158 14.23 26.18 -11.72
N VAL A 159 13.34 25.77 -12.65
CA VAL A 159 13.67 24.79 -13.70
C VAL A 159 14.87 25.27 -14.52
N ARG A 160 14.89 26.54 -14.95
CA ARG A 160 16.01 27.13 -15.72
C ARG A 160 17.30 27.09 -14.92
N TYR A 161 17.25 27.49 -13.65
CA TYR A 161 18.42 27.46 -12.78
C TYR A 161 18.93 26.03 -12.61
N ALA A 162 18.04 25.08 -12.26
CA ALA A 162 18.39 23.70 -12.00
C ALA A 162 18.94 22.98 -13.24
N ASN A 163 18.24 23.05 -14.38
CA ASN A 163 18.51 22.19 -15.51
C ASN A 163 19.36 22.85 -16.60
N ILE A 164 19.25 24.19 -16.77
CA ILE A 164 20.01 24.88 -17.81
C ILE A 164 21.28 25.54 -17.24
N THR A 165 21.17 26.18 -16.06
CA THR A 165 22.33 26.91 -15.49
C THR A 165 23.27 25.97 -14.74
N LYS A 166 22.73 25.05 -13.93
CA LYS A 166 23.50 24.14 -13.08
C LYS A 166 23.68 22.73 -13.67
N ASP A 167 22.92 22.39 -14.70
CA ASP A 167 22.90 21.04 -15.31
C ASP A 167 22.68 19.95 -14.26
N TYR A 168 21.71 20.18 -13.36
CA TYR A 168 21.34 19.23 -12.30
C TYR A 168 20.46 18.08 -12.82
N GLY A 169 19.69 18.31 -13.90
CA GLY A 169 18.85 17.32 -14.52
C GLY A 169 17.65 16.92 -13.66
N VAL A 170 17.10 17.88 -12.91
CA VAL A 170 15.92 17.67 -12.06
C VAL A 170 14.71 17.34 -12.93
N LYS A 171 14.12 16.18 -12.71
CA LYS A 171 12.98 15.69 -13.51
C LYS A 171 11.64 15.93 -12.84
N TYR A 172 11.51 15.65 -11.55
CA TYR A 172 10.23 15.57 -10.85
C TYR A 172 9.93 16.87 -10.13
N TRP A 173 8.75 17.44 -10.41
CA TRP A 173 8.28 18.70 -9.87
C TRP A 173 6.82 18.57 -9.46
N GLU A 174 6.54 18.78 -8.20
CA GLU A 174 5.23 18.78 -7.60
C GLU A 174 4.71 20.20 -7.49
N ILE A 175 3.45 20.46 -7.75
CA ILE A 175 2.87 21.81 -7.70
C ILE A 175 2.11 21.97 -6.38
N GLY A 176 2.75 22.64 -5.41
CA GLY A 176 2.23 22.80 -4.06
C GLY A 176 2.31 21.55 -3.20
N ASN A 177 2.01 21.71 -1.91
CA ASN A 177 1.91 20.66 -0.90
C ASN A 177 0.52 20.69 -0.29
N GLU A 178 -0.16 19.56 -0.16
CA GLU A 178 -1.47 19.42 0.53
C GLU A 178 -2.46 20.59 0.31
N ILE A 179 -2.48 21.19 -0.86
CA ILE A 179 -3.25 22.41 -1.17
C ILE A 179 -4.75 22.25 -0.88
N TYR A 180 -5.26 21.03 -0.80
CA TYR A 180 -6.60 20.75 -0.28
C TYR A 180 -6.78 21.25 1.18
N GLY A 181 -5.68 21.50 1.91
CA GLY A 181 -5.64 22.09 3.25
C GLY A 181 -5.61 23.62 3.28
N ASN A 182 -5.90 24.32 2.20
CA ASN A 182 -5.79 25.79 2.08
C ASN A 182 -6.97 26.58 2.69
N GLY A 183 -7.93 25.90 3.32
CA GLY A 183 -9.10 26.50 3.94
C GLY A 183 -10.37 26.48 3.07
N HIS A 184 -10.34 25.99 1.85
CA HIS A 184 -11.54 25.81 1.00
C HIS A 184 -12.61 24.96 1.72
N TYR A 185 -12.20 23.87 2.35
CA TYR A 185 -13.06 22.96 3.10
C TYR A 185 -13.19 23.31 4.59
N GLY A 186 -12.86 24.54 4.98
CA GLY A 186 -13.07 25.10 6.32
C GLY A 186 -11.85 25.05 7.24
N SER A 187 -11.05 23.97 7.26
CA SER A 187 -9.78 23.90 7.97
C SER A 187 -8.65 24.33 7.05
N GLY A 188 -7.74 25.19 7.54
CA GLY A 188 -6.60 25.66 6.76
C GLY A 188 -5.31 25.42 7.54
N TRP A 189 -4.40 24.62 6.98
CA TRP A 189 -3.03 24.46 7.48
C TRP A 189 -2.01 24.74 6.38
N GLU A 190 -2.44 24.82 5.11
CA GLU A 190 -1.59 25.20 3.99
C GLU A 190 -1.70 26.68 3.68
N HIS A 191 -0.56 27.30 3.36
CA HIS A 191 -0.50 28.67 2.95
C HIS A 191 -0.99 28.81 1.51
N ASP A 192 -1.96 29.72 1.29
CA ASP A 192 -2.48 30.01 -0.05
C ASP A 192 -2.97 31.45 -0.12
N ASP A 193 -2.32 32.27 -0.94
CA ASP A 193 -2.64 33.68 -1.18
C ASP A 193 -3.67 33.90 -2.30
N HIS A 194 -4.11 32.82 -2.98
CA HIS A 194 -5.12 32.95 -4.03
C HIS A 194 -6.46 33.39 -3.45
N ALA A 195 -7.15 34.27 -4.16
CA ALA A 195 -8.49 34.72 -3.78
C ALA A 195 -9.56 33.61 -3.93
N ASP A 196 -9.42 32.77 -4.94
CA ASP A 196 -10.18 31.54 -5.13
C ASP A 196 -9.31 30.34 -4.72
N LYS A 197 -9.74 29.63 -3.69
CA LYS A 197 -9.02 28.49 -3.10
C LYS A 197 -9.62 27.15 -3.51
N SER A 198 -10.49 27.16 -4.51
CA SER A 198 -11.19 25.97 -4.97
C SER A 198 -10.24 24.97 -5.68
N PRO A 199 -10.59 23.68 -5.71
CA PRO A 199 -9.84 22.69 -6.49
C PRO A 199 -9.79 23.02 -7.99
N ARG A 200 -10.77 23.76 -8.52
CA ARG A 200 -10.77 24.24 -9.89
C ARG A 200 -9.69 25.32 -10.14
N GLU A 201 -9.53 26.25 -9.21
CA GLU A 201 -8.45 27.23 -9.30
C GLU A 201 -7.09 26.54 -9.20
N TYR A 202 -6.93 25.59 -8.26
CA TYR A 202 -5.72 24.79 -8.18
C TYR A 202 -5.40 24.11 -9.53
N ALA A 203 -6.36 23.43 -10.13
CA ALA A 203 -6.21 22.77 -11.43
C ALA A 203 -5.81 23.75 -12.54
N ARG A 204 -6.42 24.94 -12.58
CA ARG A 204 -6.08 26.00 -13.52
C ARG A 204 -4.62 26.47 -13.36
N GLN A 205 -4.17 26.63 -12.13
CA GLN A 205 -2.80 27.02 -11.83
C GLN A 205 -1.80 25.90 -12.17
N VAL A 206 -2.10 24.64 -11.86
CA VAL A 206 -1.26 23.48 -12.28
C VAL A 206 -0.99 23.53 -13.79
N ARG A 207 -1.99 23.84 -14.60
CA ARG A 207 -1.80 23.99 -16.05
C ARG A 207 -0.86 25.16 -16.40
N ALA A 208 -0.98 26.29 -15.68
CA ALA A 208 -0.11 27.45 -15.91
C ALA A 208 1.35 27.13 -15.52
N TYR A 209 1.56 26.50 -14.36
CA TYR A 209 2.88 26.02 -13.92
C TYR A 209 3.48 25.04 -14.91
N ALA A 210 2.72 24.01 -15.30
CA ALA A 210 3.16 23.01 -16.26
C ALA A 210 3.59 23.64 -17.60
N ALA A 211 2.80 24.57 -18.10
CA ALA A 211 3.12 25.27 -19.35
C ALA A 211 4.40 26.11 -19.23
N ALA A 212 4.56 26.89 -18.15
CA ALA A 212 5.73 27.73 -17.92
C ALA A 212 7.01 26.91 -17.72
N MET A 213 6.94 25.85 -16.92
CA MET A 213 8.09 24.98 -16.61
C MET A 213 8.52 24.13 -17.82
N LYS A 214 7.56 23.50 -18.54
CA LYS A 214 7.83 22.71 -19.75
C LYS A 214 8.28 23.57 -20.94
N ALA A 215 7.99 24.88 -20.95
CA ALA A 215 8.55 25.82 -21.93
C ALA A 215 10.06 26.04 -21.73
N VAL A 216 10.57 25.86 -20.51
CA VAL A 216 12.01 25.93 -20.20
C VAL A 216 12.70 24.60 -20.47
N ASP A 217 12.12 23.52 -19.97
CA ASP A 217 12.62 22.15 -20.16
C ASP A 217 11.43 21.20 -20.38
N PRO A 218 11.20 20.74 -21.61
CA PRO A 218 10.06 19.86 -21.91
C PRO A 218 10.19 18.46 -21.30
N THR A 219 11.32 18.11 -20.71
CA THR A 219 11.56 16.79 -20.11
C THR A 219 11.14 16.70 -18.64
N VAL A 220 10.81 17.84 -18.00
CA VAL A 220 10.35 17.82 -16.61
C VAL A 220 9.00 17.13 -16.47
N LYS A 221 8.86 16.42 -15.36
CA LYS A 221 7.67 15.68 -14.96
C LYS A 221 6.90 16.49 -13.93
N ILE A 222 5.65 16.79 -14.22
CA ILE A 222 4.79 17.62 -13.38
C ILE A 222 3.83 16.72 -12.58
N GLY A 223 3.81 16.92 -11.27
CA GLY A 223 2.91 16.26 -10.33
C GLY A 223 1.81 17.20 -9.84
N ALA A 224 0.60 16.67 -9.74
CA ALA A 224 -0.52 17.36 -9.10
C ALA A 224 -0.86 16.68 -7.76
N VAL A 225 -1.19 17.50 -6.76
CA VAL A 225 -1.57 17.04 -5.42
C VAL A 225 -2.98 16.47 -5.43
N LEU A 226 -3.13 15.25 -4.96
CA LEU A 226 -4.40 14.57 -4.68
C LEU A 226 -4.46 14.16 -3.20
N THR A 227 -5.67 13.87 -2.74
CA THR A 227 -5.89 13.24 -1.42
C THR A 227 -5.94 11.72 -1.55
N ALA A 228 -5.66 11.01 -0.45
CA ALA A 228 -5.98 9.59 -0.37
C ALA A 228 -7.51 9.41 -0.38
N PRO A 229 -8.08 8.59 -1.27
CA PRO A 229 -9.52 8.38 -1.34
C PRO A 229 -10.08 7.84 -0.02
N GLY A 230 -11.22 8.42 0.42
CA GLY A 230 -11.83 8.10 1.71
C GLY A 230 -11.25 8.88 2.89
N GLU A 231 -10.16 9.60 2.71
CA GLU A 231 -9.62 10.57 3.66
C GLU A 231 -10.15 11.97 3.33
N TRP A 232 -10.08 12.87 4.32
CA TRP A 232 -10.53 14.25 4.11
C TRP A 232 -9.57 15.00 3.16
N PRO A 233 -10.04 15.85 2.23
CA PRO A 233 -11.44 16.15 1.88
C PRO A 233 -12.04 15.19 0.84
N ASP A 234 -11.30 14.24 0.31
CA ASP A 234 -11.81 13.25 -0.63
C ASP A 234 -12.66 12.22 0.13
N GLY A 235 -13.91 12.02 -0.29
CA GLY A 235 -14.89 11.19 0.42
C GLY A 235 -15.63 11.91 1.55
N VAL A 236 -15.21 13.12 1.94
CA VAL A 236 -15.98 14.07 2.74
C VAL A 236 -16.08 15.37 1.95
N VAL A 237 -16.91 15.39 0.95
CA VAL A 237 -17.16 16.56 0.10
C VAL A 237 -17.58 17.74 0.97
N GLY A 238 -16.94 18.88 0.80
CA GLY A 238 -17.37 20.12 1.43
C GLY A 238 -18.79 20.46 1.04
N GLU A 239 -19.58 20.99 1.97
CA GLU A 239 -20.97 21.38 1.70
C GLU A 239 -21.02 22.36 0.51
N GLY A 240 -21.75 21.97 -0.54
CA GLY A 240 -21.92 22.76 -1.75
C GLY A 240 -20.82 22.56 -2.82
N ASP A 241 -19.84 21.71 -2.57
CA ASP A 241 -18.88 21.27 -3.61
C ASP A 241 -19.34 19.89 -4.14
N PRO A 242 -19.96 19.83 -5.34
CA PRO A 242 -20.49 18.58 -5.90
C PRO A 242 -19.39 17.62 -6.38
N GLY A 243 -18.16 18.10 -6.51
CA GLY A 243 -16.97 17.32 -6.82
C GLY A 243 -16.05 17.31 -5.60
N ASP A 244 -15.54 16.17 -5.24
CA ASP A 244 -14.42 16.09 -4.32
C ASP A 244 -13.16 16.74 -4.93
N TRP A 245 -12.10 16.89 -4.14
CA TRP A 245 -10.84 17.47 -4.58
C TRP A 245 -10.30 16.73 -5.82
N ASN A 246 -10.14 15.40 -5.71
CA ASN A 246 -9.51 14.60 -6.74
C ASN A 246 -10.25 14.66 -8.08
N ASN A 247 -11.56 14.44 -8.07
CA ASN A 247 -12.34 14.43 -9.31
C ASN A 247 -12.35 15.81 -9.98
N THR A 248 -12.42 16.89 -9.20
CA THR A 248 -12.39 18.26 -9.73
C THR A 248 -11.03 18.59 -10.35
N VAL A 249 -9.92 18.23 -9.69
CA VAL A 249 -8.57 18.47 -10.21
C VAL A 249 -8.32 17.63 -11.46
N LEU A 250 -8.57 16.32 -11.40
CA LEU A 250 -8.29 15.40 -12.50
C LEU A 250 -9.11 15.71 -13.77
N ALA A 251 -10.31 16.24 -13.61
CA ALA A 251 -11.12 16.66 -14.77
C ALA A 251 -10.42 17.72 -15.66
N GLU A 252 -9.46 18.46 -15.11
CA GLU A 252 -8.84 19.61 -15.78
C GLU A 252 -7.36 19.41 -16.12
N VAL A 253 -6.62 18.45 -15.49
CA VAL A 253 -5.14 18.45 -15.57
C VAL A 253 -4.51 17.22 -16.21
N THR A 254 -5.26 16.16 -16.49
CA THR A 254 -4.69 14.86 -16.90
C THR A 254 -3.87 14.88 -18.19
N ASP A 255 -4.08 15.88 -19.06
CA ASP A 255 -3.32 16.07 -20.30
C ASP A 255 -1.95 16.75 -20.08
N VAL A 256 -1.73 17.43 -18.94
CA VAL A 256 -0.51 18.20 -18.66
C VAL A 256 0.38 17.62 -17.58
N ILE A 257 -0.17 16.77 -16.69
CA ILE A 257 0.58 16.13 -15.60
C ILE A 257 1.24 14.82 -16.04
N ASP A 258 2.29 14.43 -15.33
CA ASP A 258 3.02 13.18 -15.52
C ASP A 258 2.87 12.22 -14.33
N PHE A 259 2.51 12.73 -13.16
CA PHE A 259 2.21 11.93 -11.97
C PHE A 259 1.22 12.66 -11.06
N VAL A 260 0.69 11.93 -10.10
CA VAL A 260 -0.07 12.48 -8.98
C VAL A 260 0.67 12.20 -7.69
N SER A 261 0.60 13.16 -6.77
CA SER A 261 1.20 13.13 -5.45
C SER A 261 0.10 12.89 -4.42
N VAL A 262 0.24 11.84 -3.62
CA VAL A 262 -0.71 11.46 -2.57
C VAL A 262 0.05 11.35 -1.25
N HIS A 263 -0.53 11.83 -0.17
CA HIS A 263 -0.03 11.63 1.19
C HIS A 263 -0.89 10.61 1.92
N TRP A 264 -0.25 9.77 2.71
CA TRP A 264 -0.97 8.75 3.45
C TRP A 264 -0.40 8.55 4.85
N TYR A 265 -1.23 8.73 5.85
CA TYR A 265 -0.91 8.50 7.25
C TYR A 265 -1.90 7.49 7.85
N ALA A 266 -1.39 6.46 8.54
CA ALA A 266 -2.26 5.44 9.11
C ALA A 266 -3.19 5.98 10.19
N GLY A 267 -2.90 7.15 10.79
CA GLY A 267 -3.79 7.75 11.76
C GLY A 267 -3.29 9.04 12.37
N GLY A 268 -3.91 9.43 13.48
CA GLY A 268 -3.52 10.58 14.30
C GLY A 268 -2.70 10.15 15.53
N SER A 269 -2.43 11.12 16.43
CA SER A 269 -1.56 10.97 17.60
C SER A 269 -1.88 9.80 18.54
N ASP A 270 -3.11 9.30 18.53
CA ASP A 270 -3.58 8.23 19.42
C ASP A 270 -3.60 6.84 18.76
N THR A 271 -3.16 6.73 17.49
CA THR A 271 -3.15 5.47 16.73
C THR A 271 -2.22 4.45 17.37
N THR A 272 -2.72 3.26 17.65
CA THR A 272 -1.89 2.14 18.15
C THR A 272 -1.16 1.44 17.00
N ALA A 273 -0.17 0.59 17.31
CA ALA A 273 0.51 -0.21 16.28
C ALA A 273 -0.46 -1.17 15.56
N GLN A 274 -1.43 -1.74 16.30
CA GLN A 274 -2.47 -2.59 15.74
C GLN A 274 -3.41 -1.80 14.82
N ASP A 275 -3.80 -0.58 15.22
CA ASP A 275 -4.64 0.27 14.37
C ASP A 275 -3.92 0.68 13.09
N ALA A 276 -2.62 1.04 13.17
CA ALA A 276 -1.81 1.37 12.02
C ALA A 276 -1.71 0.19 11.03
N THR A 277 -1.49 -1.02 11.56
CA THR A 277 -1.47 -2.25 10.77
C THR A 277 -2.84 -2.51 10.09
N ALA A 278 -3.93 -2.37 10.85
CA ALA A 278 -5.28 -2.56 10.32
C ALA A 278 -5.64 -1.54 9.23
N ARG A 279 -5.15 -0.30 9.37
CA ARG A 279 -5.35 0.75 8.36
C ARG A 279 -4.48 0.53 7.13
N LEU A 280 -3.25 0.04 7.29
CA LEU A 280 -2.38 -0.30 6.16
C LEU A 280 -3.05 -1.31 5.20
N ALA A 281 -3.87 -2.21 5.72
CA ALA A 281 -4.65 -3.13 4.89
C ALA A 281 -5.66 -2.43 3.95
N ARG A 282 -5.99 -1.16 4.17
CA ARG A 282 -6.85 -0.36 3.28
C ARG A 282 -6.08 0.28 2.13
N LEU A 283 -4.80 0.59 2.31
CA LEU A 283 -3.98 1.30 1.33
C LEU A 283 -4.06 0.71 -0.09
N PRO A 284 -4.06 -0.63 -0.30
CA PRO A 284 -4.26 -1.18 -1.64
C PRO A 284 -5.60 -0.80 -2.28
N GLY A 285 -6.66 -0.68 -1.49
CA GLY A 285 -7.98 -0.23 -1.95
C GLY A 285 -7.98 1.22 -2.37
N GLU A 286 -7.39 2.08 -1.56
CA GLU A 286 -7.29 3.52 -1.80
C GLU A 286 -6.43 3.82 -3.03
N LEU A 287 -5.30 3.12 -3.21
CA LEU A 287 -4.46 3.25 -4.41
C LEU A 287 -5.16 2.77 -5.70
N ARG A 288 -5.97 1.70 -5.60
CA ARG A 288 -6.82 1.27 -6.73
C ARG A 288 -7.86 2.34 -7.08
N GLU A 289 -8.43 3.03 -6.08
CA GLU A 289 -9.37 4.13 -6.35
C GLU A 289 -8.68 5.31 -7.02
N VAL A 290 -7.48 5.71 -6.58
CA VAL A 290 -6.67 6.73 -7.28
C VAL A 290 -6.46 6.33 -8.74
N ARG A 291 -6.12 5.07 -9.01
CA ARG A 291 -5.96 4.57 -10.38
C ARG A 291 -7.28 4.62 -11.15
N ALA A 292 -8.40 4.23 -10.54
CA ALA A 292 -9.72 4.29 -11.16
C ALA A 292 -10.15 5.73 -11.47
N GLN A 293 -9.81 6.69 -10.61
CA GLN A 293 -10.02 8.12 -10.87
C GLN A 293 -9.17 8.58 -12.09
N LEU A 294 -7.90 8.20 -12.14
CA LEU A 294 -7.05 8.47 -13.30
C LEU A 294 -7.60 7.83 -14.58
N ASP A 295 -8.08 6.60 -14.53
CA ASP A 295 -8.68 5.90 -15.68
C ASP A 295 -9.94 6.62 -16.18
N ARG A 296 -10.73 7.14 -15.26
CA ARG A 296 -11.96 7.91 -15.57
C ARG A 296 -11.66 9.18 -16.35
N TYR A 297 -10.64 9.94 -15.96
CA TYR A 297 -10.36 11.27 -16.50
C TYR A 297 -9.30 11.29 -17.60
N ALA A 298 -8.31 10.40 -17.56
CA ALA A 298 -7.27 10.30 -18.57
C ALA A 298 -7.55 9.21 -19.63
N GLY A 299 -8.48 8.29 -19.36
CA GLY A 299 -8.82 7.22 -20.31
C GLY A 299 -7.60 6.42 -20.73
N ALA A 300 -7.35 6.32 -22.03
CA ALA A 300 -6.21 5.57 -22.57
C ALA A 300 -4.83 6.11 -22.16
N ASP A 301 -4.74 7.36 -21.70
CA ASP A 301 -3.50 8.00 -21.24
C ASP A 301 -3.21 7.75 -19.74
N SER A 302 -4.16 7.16 -19.00
CA SER A 302 -4.01 6.87 -17.57
C SER A 302 -2.71 6.13 -17.22
N PRO A 303 -2.26 5.10 -17.96
CA PRO A 303 -1.01 4.40 -17.65
C PRO A 303 0.24 5.28 -17.74
N ARG A 304 0.16 6.45 -18.39
CA ARG A 304 1.25 7.42 -18.47
C ARG A 304 1.43 8.20 -17.18
N ILE A 305 0.36 8.33 -16.39
CA ILE A 305 0.35 9.13 -15.17
C ILE A 305 0.72 8.22 -13.99
N GLY A 306 1.90 8.47 -13.40
CA GLY A 306 2.38 7.72 -12.24
C GLY A 306 1.64 8.12 -10.96
N ILE A 307 1.68 7.25 -9.95
CA ILE A 307 1.25 7.56 -8.58
C ILE A 307 2.50 7.59 -7.71
N ALA A 308 2.74 8.71 -7.01
CA ALA A 308 3.77 8.86 -5.99
C ALA A 308 3.11 9.03 -4.62
N LEU A 309 3.58 8.31 -3.64
CA LEU A 309 3.22 8.50 -2.24
C LEU A 309 4.30 9.40 -1.62
N THR A 310 4.15 10.72 -1.78
CA THR A 310 5.20 11.68 -1.44
C THR A 310 5.28 12.01 0.05
N GLU A 311 4.34 11.48 0.85
CA GLU A 311 4.47 11.39 2.31
C GLU A 311 3.78 10.13 2.83
N ILE A 312 4.47 9.41 3.73
CA ILE A 312 3.92 8.29 4.48
C ILE A 312 4.52 8.22 5.88
N ASN A 313 3.67 7.98 6.88
CA ASN A 313 4.07 7.59 8.23
C ASN A 313 2.87 6.94 8.96
N THR A 314 3.06 6.42 10.17
CA THR A 314 1.95 5.91 10.99
C THR A 314 1.04 7.02 11.49
N ASN A 315 1.60 8.13 11.95
CA ASN A 315 0.87 9.23 12.59
C ASN A 315 1.36 10.58 12.09
N THR A 316 0.51 11.59 12.22
CA THR A 316 0.83 13.00 11.96
C THR A 316 1.45 13.71 13.19
N GLY A 317 2.08 12.96 14.07
CA GLY A 317 2.68 13.40 15.33
C GLY A 317 2.24 12.53 16.52
N GLY A 318 2.77 12.79 17.71
CA GLY A 318 2.43 12.07 18.93
C GLY A 318 3.46 11.03 19.34
N ALA A 319 3.02 9.83 19.70
CA ALA A 319 3.86 8.74 20.20
C ALA A 319 4.08 7.63 19.17
N ARG A 320 5.02 6.74 19.44
CA ARG A 320 5.36 5.52 18.68
C ARG A 320 6.01 5.75 17.33
N LEU A 321 6.54 6.94 17.10
CA LEU A 321 7.08 7.34 15.81
C LEU A 321 8.53 6.86 15.61
N THR A 322 9.34 6.83 16.66
CA THR A 322 10.74 6.33 16.58
C THR A 322 10.86 4.87 16.99
N ALA A 323 9.78 4.27 17.52
CA ALA A 323 9.76 2.96 18.12
C ALA A 323 9.75 1.82 17.08
N ARG A 324 10.12 0.62 17.53
CA ARG A 324 10.22 -0.60 16.70
C ARG A 324 8.96 -0.90 15.87
N PRO A 325 7.71 -0.81 16.41
CA PRO A 325 6.51 -1.03 15.61
C PRO A 325 6.44 -0.13 14.37
N ASN A 326 6.93 1.12 14.46
CA ASN A 326 6.98 2.01 13.28
C ASN A 326 8.05 1.59 12.27
N GLY A 327 9.12 0.94 12.71
CA GLY A 327 10.08 0.31 11.80
C GLY A 327 9.49 -0.88 11.04
N LEU A 328 8.67 -1.70 11.71
CA LEU A 328 7.94 -2.80 11.05
C LEU A 328 6.93 -2.24 10.05
N PHE A 329 6.17 -1.22 10.48
CA PHE A 329 5.23 -0.52 9.61
C PHE A 329 5.93 0.08 8.39
N ALA A 330 7.08 0.71 8.54
CA ALA A 330 7.82 1.29 7.40
C ALA A 330 8.11 0.22 6.34
N ALA A 331 8.65 -0.95 6.72
CA ALA A 331 8.95 -2.03 5.79
C ALA A 331 7.69 -2.54 5.06
N ASP A 332 6.61 -2.79 5.81
CA ASP A 332 5.33 -3.30 5.32
C ASP A 332 4.66 -2.27 4.39
N ALA A 333 4.65 -0.98 4.78
CA ALA A 333 4.01 0.09 4.04
C ALA A 333 4.72 0.43 2.71
N PHE A 334 6.06 0.48 2.71
CA PHE A 334 6.83 0.67 1.46
C PHE A 334 6.48 -0.41 0.44
N MET A 335 6.54 -1.68 0.86
CA MET A 335 6.27 -2.77 -0.06
C MET A 335 4.80 -2.82 -0.47
N THR A 336 3.87 -2.62 0.46
CA THR A 336 2.43 -2.57 0.14
C THR A 336 2.13 -1.50 -0.91
N ALA A 337 2.68 -0.30 -0.77
CA ALA A 337 2.46 0.77 -1.76
C ALA A 337 3.05 0.43 -3.13
N LEU A 338 4.32 -0.02 -3.17
CA LEU A 338 5.01 -0.37 -4.42
C LEU A 338 4.33 -1.52 -5.17
N GLU A 339 3.88 -2.55 -4.46
CA GLU A 339 3.14 -3.69 -5.01
C GLU A 339 1.78 -3.28 -5.58
N ASN A 340 1.24 -2.13 -5.18
CA ASN A 340 -0.03 -1.58 -5.65
C ASN A 340 0.12 -0.36 -6.58
N GLY A 341 1.28 -0.17 -7.25
CA GLY A 341 1.46 0.73 -8.37
C GLY A 341 2.02 2.10 -8.11
N VAL A 342 2.42 2.30 -6.94
CA VAL A 342 3.20 3.47 -6.59
C VAL A 342 4.62 3.30 -7.15
N PHE A 343 5.14 4.31 -7.85
CA PHE A 343 6.51 4.24 -8.37
C PHE A 343 7.55 4.81 -7.41
N ASN A 344 7.11 5.60 -6.41
CA ASN A 344 7.93 6.25 -5.41
C ASN A 344 7.15 6.36 -4.09
N VAL A 345 7.80 6.06 -2.98
CA VAL A 345 7.28 6.21 -1.63
C VAL A 345 8.28 7.01 -0.81
N ASP A 346 7.90 8.21 -0.33
CA ASP A 346 8.75 9.07 0.46
C ASP A 346 8.30 9.08 1.92
N TRP A 347 9.18 8.62 2.82
CA TRP A 347 8.92 8.70 4.25
C TRP A 347 8.93 10.15 4.75
N TRP A 348 8.00 10.52 5.60
CA TRP A 348 8.02 11.78 6.32
C TRP A 348 8.62 11.58 7.71
N ASP A 349 9.83 12.06 7.98
CA ASP A 349 10.81 12.67 7.08
C ASP A 349 12.25 12.21 7.45
N THR A 350 13.28 13.00 7.13
CA THR A 350 14.67 12.70 7.51
C THR A 350 14.89 13.01 9.00
N HIS A 351 14.58 14.25 9.45
CA HIS A 351 14.65 14.70 10.84
C HIS A 351 13.48 15.64 11.10
N ASN A 352 12.69 15.40 12.14
CA ASN A 352 11.55 16.26 12.48
C ASN A 352 11.66 16.90 13.87
N GLY A 353 12.43 16.30 14.76
CA GLY A 353 12.68 16.75 16.14
C GLY A 353 11.79 16.06 17.17
N ALA A 354 12.28 16.03 18.41
CA ALA A 354 11.63 15.35 19.52
C ALA A 354 10.22 15.91 19.79
N GLY A 355 9.24 15.02 19.75
CA GLY A 355 7.85 15.30 20.08
C GLY A 355 7.45 14.76 21.47
N GLN A 356 6.41 13.92 21.51
CA GLN A 356 5.93 13.31 22.74
C GLN A 356 6.83 12.15 23.18
N ILE A 357 7.52 12.30 24.31
CA ILE A 357 8.34 11.22 24.87
C ILE A 357 7.46 10.15 25.51
N THR A 358 7.61 8.91 25.07
CA THR A 358 6.92 7.75 25.64
C THR A 358 7.87 6.56 25.76
N THR A 359 7.37 5.43 26.27
CA THR A 359 8.10 4.15 26.28
C THR A 359 7.29 3.14 25.50
N VAL A 360 7.89 2.55 24.48
CA VAL A 360 7.29 1.53 23.63
C VAL A 360 8.23 0.34 23.56
N ASP A 361 7.72 -0.85 23.83
CA ASP A 361 8.49 -2.10 23.80
C ASP A 361 9.77 -2.06 24.70
N GLY A 362 9.71 -1.28 25.80
CA GLY A 362 10.84 -1.09 26.74
C GLY A 362 11.90 -0.10 26.27
N GLU A 363 11.77 0.51 25.10
CA GLU A 363 12.69 1.50 24.55
C GLU A 363 12.07 2.91 24.63
N THR A 364 12.90 3.95 24.67
CA THR A 364 12.43 5.34 24.63
C THR A 364 11.95 5.67 23.21
N ASP A 365 10.72 6.12 23.12
CA ASP A 365 10.16 6.69 21.90
C ASP A 365 10.17 8.20 22.03
N TYR A 366 10.80 8.88 21.07
CA TYR A 366 11.00 10.32 21.09
C TYR A 366 9.87 11.09 20.40
N GLY A 367 8.91 10.39 19.79
CA GLY A 367 7.81 11.04 19.07
C GLY A 367 8.28 11.88 17.88
N ASP A 368 9.47 11.62 17.36
CA ASP A 368 10.02 12.22 16.15
C ASP A 368 9.51 11.47 14.92
N MET A 369 9.00 12.18 13.93
CA MET A 369 8.53 11.59 12.66
C MET A 369 9.70 11.20 11.75
N GLY A 370 10.89 11.70 12.05
CA GLY A 370 12.11 11.45 11.28
C GLY A 370 12.60 10.01 11.33
N MET A 371 13.33 9.61 10.31
CA MET A 371 14.09 8.36 10.29
C MET A 371 15.41 8.45 11.05
N LEU A 372 15.91 9.66 11.23
CA LEU A 372 17.17 9.96 11.91
C LEU A 372 16.92 10.96 13.03
N SER A 373 17.67 10.82 14.12
CA SER A 373 17.65 11.76 15.23
C SER A 373 18.15 13.15 14.79
N SER A 374 17.44 14.18 15.20
CA SER A 374 17.86 15.58 15.09
C SER A 374 18.76 16.02 16.27
N GLY A 375 18.85 15.19 17.33
CA GLY A 375 19.49 15.54 18.59
C GLY A 375 18.67 16.50 19.45
N ALA A 376 17.40 16.74 19.10
CA ALA A 376 16.52 17.65 19.83
C ALA A 376 16.14 17.10 21.21
N CYS A 377 15.69 18.00 22.10
CA CYS A 377 15.27 17.65 23.44
C CYS A 377 13.82 18.11 23.70
N THR A 378 13.05 17.27 24.38
CA THR A 378 11.76 17.65 24.97
C THR A 378 11.89 17.54 26.49
N GLY A 379 11.86 18.69 27.18
CA GLY A 379 12.18 18.77 28.61
C GLY A 379 13.61 18.32 28.88
N ASP A 380 13.79 17.37 29.80
CA ASP A 380 15.10 16.83 30.19
C ASP A 380 15.49 15.58 29.35
N VAL A 381 14.67 15.14 28.41
CA VAL A 381 14.94 13.97 27.58
C VAL A 381 15.35 14.42 26.19
N CYS A 382 16.56 14.02 25.80
CA CYS A 382 17.10 14.32 24.48
C CYS A 382 17.16 13.05 23.64
N GLU A 383 16.97 13.23 22.33
CA GLU A 383 17.29 12.22 21.34
C GLU A 383 18.77 11.81 21.40
N PRO A 384 19.15 10.70 20.79
CA PRO A 384 20.55 10.37 20.52
C PRO A 384 21.27 11.48 19.75
N ALA A 385 22.57 11.32 19.54
CA ALA A 385 23.32 12.26 18.70
C ALA A 385 22.67 12.41 17.30
N PRO A 386 22.73 13.61 16.69
CA PRO A 386 22.18 13.83 15.37
C PRO A 386 22.61 12.76 14.36
N ASN A 387 21.73 12.43 13.45
CA ASN A 387 21.87 11.39 12.42
C ASN A 387 21.94 9.94 12.98
N THR A 388 21.63 9.70 14.26
CA THR A 388 21.46 8.34 14.76
C THR A 388 20.17 7.73 14.18
N PRO A 389 20.22 6.58 13.48
CA PRO A 389 19.03 5.98 12.90
C PRO A 389 18.02 5.53 13.95
N PHE A 390 16.74 5.83 13.70
CA PHE A 390 15.59 5.27 14.41
C PHE A 390 15.08 4.00 13.71
N HIS A 391 14.13 3.30 14.29
CA HIS A 391 13.61 2.04 13.76
C HIS A 391 13.00 2.17 12.34
N PRO A 392 12.32 3.26 11.95
CA PRO A 392 11.83 3.42 10.58
C PRO A 392 12.92 3.36 9.51
N TYR A 393 14.12 3.88 9.79
CA TYR A 393 15.27 3.75 8.89
C TYR A 393 15.61 2.29 8.59
N TYR A 394 15.63 1.43 9.62
CA TYR A 394 15.91 0.00 9.43
C TYR A 394 14.77 -0.73 8.74
N GLY A 395 13.52 -0.29 8.93
CA GLY A 395 12.37 -0.77 8.16
C GLY A 395 12.55 -0.53 6.66
N MET A 396 12.84 0.71 6.27
CA MET A 396 13.12 1.06 4.88
C MET A 396 14.36 0.33 4.35
N LYS A 397 15.47 0.32 5.08
CA LYS A 397 16.71 -0.38 4.72
C LYS A 397 16.48 -1.89 4.50
N MET A 398 15.61 -2.55 5.28
CA MET A 398 15.30 -3.97 5.10
C MET A 398 14.66 -4.24 3.73
N THR A 399 13.90 -3.30 3.18
CA THR A 399 13.33 -3.47 1.84
C THR A 399 14.41 -3.47 0.73
N SER A 400 15.59 -2.86 0.97
CA SER A 400 16.70 -2.93 0.02
C SER A 400 17.40 -4.31 0.02
N GLU A 401 17.37 -5.01 1.15
CA GLU A 401 17.80 -6.41 1.23
C GLU A 401 16.83 -7.35 0.50
N LEU A 402 15.56 -6.96 0.36
CA LEU A 402 14.57 -7.73 -0.41
C LEU A 402 14.83 -7.66 -1.91
N GLY A 403 15.09 -6.47 -2.45
CA GLY A 403 15.34 -6.27 -3.88
C GLY A 403 15.79 -4.85 -4.22
N THR A 404 16.35 -4.70 -5.42
CA THR A 404 16.88 -3.45 -5.96
C THR A 404 16.20 -3.05 -7.27
N ALA A 405 16.47 -1.85 -7.75
CA ALA A 405 15.90 -1.33 -9.00
C ALA A 405 15.99 -2.33 -10.17
N GLY A 406 14.87 -2.58 -10.83
CA GLY A 406 14.72 -3.50 -11.94
C GLY A 406 14.39 -4.95 -11.57
N ASP A 407 14.46 -5.32 -10.29
CA ASP A 407 13.94 -6.60 -9.80
C ASP A 407 12.41 -6.62 -9.85
N THR A 408 11.80 -7.80 -9.91
CA THR A 408 10.35 -7.96 -10.08
C THR A 408 9.68 -8.31 -8.76
N MET A 409 8.79 -7.46 -8.28
CA MET A 409 7.89 -7.79 -7.17
C MET A 409 6.91 -8.88 -7.61
N VAL A 410 6.69 -9.87 -6.77
CA VAL A 410 5.81 -11.00 -7.05
C VAL A 410 4.86 -11.22 -5.88
N ALA A 411 3.68 -11.79 -6.15
CA ALA A 411 2.66 -11.97 -5.14
C ALA A 411 3.15 -12.89 -4.01
N ALA A 412 2.94 -12.45 -2.77
CA ALA A 412 3.13 -13.22 -1.56
C ALA A 412 1.91 -13.04 -0.65
N GLU A 413 1.45 -14.12 -0.04
CA GLU A 413 0.27 -14.13 0.82
C GLU A 413 0.59 -14.85 2.12
N SER A 414 0.17 -14.28 3.23
CA SER A 414 0.30 -14.86 4.57
C SER A 414 -1.06 -15.32 5.09
N SER A 415 -1.10 -16.46 5.76
CA SER A 415 -2.31 -16.95 6.44
C SER A 415 -2.60 -16.24 7.77
N ALA A 416 -1.65 -15.45 8.28
CA ALA A 416 -1.78 -14.72 9.54
C ALA A 416 -1.76 -13.21 9.32
N GLN A 417 -2.61 -12.47 10.04
CA GLN A 417 -2.71 -11.01 9.92
C GLN A 417 -1.51 -10.28 10.53
N ASP A 418 -0.93 -10.81 11.55
CA ASP A 418 0.25 -10.27 12.28
C ASP A 418 1.58 -10.65 11.63
N VAL A 419 1.55 -11.47 10.57
CA VAL A 419 2.73 -11.74 9.76
C VAL A 419 2.46 -11.30 8.32
N SER A 420 3.08 -10.20 7.88
CA SER A 420 3.06 -9.81 6.46
C SER A 420 4.17 -10.51 5.69
N ALA A 421 3.94 -10.71 4.41
CA ALA A 421 4.92 -11.28 3.49
C ALA A 421 4.96 -10.49 2.17
N HIS A 422 6.18 -10.16 1.73
CA HIS A 422 6.45 -9.52 0.43
C HIS A 422 7.55 -10.31 -0.28
N ALA A 423 7.50 -10.38 -1.60
CA ALA A 423 8.49 -11.16 -2.34
C ALA A 423 8.99 -10.46 -3.60
N VAL A 424 10.27 -10.68 -3.91
CA VAL A 424 10.94 -10.14 -5.08
C VAL A 424 11.73 -11.23 -5.80
N LEU A 425 11.41 -11.46 -7.06
CA LEU A 425 12.22 -12.25 -7.96
C LEU A 425 13.32 -11.36 -8.54
N ARG A 426 14.55 -11.62 -8.11
CA ARG A 426 15.72 -10.84 -8.52
C ARG A 426 16.13 -11.16 -9.96
N ARG A 427 16.76 -10.19 -10.63
CA ARG A 427 17.24 -10.37 -12.02
C ARG A 427 18.28 -11.48 -12.17
N ASP A 428 18.97 -11.84 -11.10
CA ASP A 428 19.91 -12.98 -11.06
C ASP A 428 19.21 -14.33 -10.85
N GLY A 429 17.88 -14.35 -10.72
CA GLY A 429 17.06 -15.53 -10.56
C GLY A 429 16.84 -15.97 -9.12
N ARG A 430 17.43 -15.32 -8.14
CA ARG A 430 17.12 -15.55 -6.72
C ARG A 430 15.74 -15.05 -6.38
N LEU A 431 15.11 -15.68 -5.41
CA LEU A 431 13.86 -15.24 -4.82
C LEU A 431 14.12 -14.74 -3.39
N SER A 432 13.76 -13.51 -3.09
CA SER A 432 13.82 -12.96 -1.75
C SER A 432 12.42 -12.79 -1.21
N VAL A 433 12.21 -13.13 0.07
CA VAL A 433 10.94 -13.00 0.80
C VAL A 433 11.18 -12.21 2.06
N LEU A 434 10.49 -11.08 2.22
CA LEU A 434 10.45 -10.30 3.45
C LEU A 434 9.27 -10.79 4.29
N LEU A 435 9.54 -11.12 5.54
CA LEU A 435 8.55 -11.48 6.56
C LEU A 435 8.57 -10.41 7.65
N VAL A 436 7.41 -9.90 7.99
CA VAL A 436 7.19 -8.87 9.01
C VAL A 436 6.34 -9.47 10.12
N ASN A 437 6.93 -9.83 11.25
CA ASN A 437 6.17 -10.27 12.41
C ASN A 437 5.82 -9.06 13.30
N LYS A 438 4.54 -8.72 13.33
CA LYS A 438 3.96 -7.59 14.07
C LYS A 438 3.45 -8.00 15.47
N ASP A 439 3.50 -9.28 15.82
CA ASP A 439 3.19 -9.76 17.16
C ASP A 439 4.30 -9.34 18.15
N PRO A 440 3.95 -8.61 19.24
CA PRO A 440 4.94 -8.19 20.24
C PRO A 440 5.48 -9.34 21.09
N ASP A 441 4.74 -10.44 21.22
CA ASP A 441 4.98 -11.47 22.23
C ASP A 441 5.33 -12.84 21.63
N ALA A 442 4.76 -13.18 20.46
CA ALA A 442 4.92 -14.49 19.86
C ALA A 442 5.95 -14.50 18.71
N ALA A 443 6.81 -15.51 18.72
CA ALA A 443 7.57 -15.92 17.55
C ALA A 443 6.70 -16.86 16.69
N HIS A 444 6.70 -16.65 15.37
CA HIS A 444 5.97 -17.49 14.44
C HIS A 444 6.90 -18.39 13.63
N THR A 445 6.53 -19.66 13.51
CA THR A 445 7.16 -20.58 12.57
C THR A 445 6.40 -20.52 11.25
N VAL A 446 7.06 -19.98 10.23
CA VAL A 446 6.48 -19.75 8.91
C VAL A 446 6.87 -20.88 7.97
N ASP A 447 5.88 -21.57 7.41
CA ASP A 447 6.06 -22.50 6.30
C ASP A 447 5.98 -21.73 4.97
N LEU A 448 6.97 -21.93 4.09
CA LEU A 448 7.13 -21.23 2.82
C LEU A 448 6.81 -22.16 1.66
N ASP A 449 5.78 -21.83 0.90
CA ASP A 449 5.37 -22.51 -0.32
C ASP A 449 5.60 -21.62 -1.56
N TYR A 450 6.04 -22.22 -2.67
CA TYR A 450 6.43 -21.50 -3.87
C TYR A 450 5.70 -22.03 -5.11
N ALA A 451 5.00 -21.16 -5.80
CA ALA A 451 4.54 -21.38 -7.16
C ALA A 451 5.53 -20.74 -8.16
N GLY A 452 5.98 -21.54 -9.15
CA GLY A 452 6.88 -21.05 -10.20
C GLY A 452 8.33 -20.77 -9.80
N PHE A 453 8.70 -21.14 -8.59
CA PHE A 453 10.08 -21.13 -8.11
C PHE A 453 10.41 -22.46 -7.44
N SER A 454 11.58 -22.99 -7.71
CA SER A 454 12.09 -24.19 -7.05
C SER A 454 13.39 -23.85 -6.36
N PRO A 455 13.42 -23.78 -5.03
CA PRO A 455 14.65 -23.48 -4.32
C PRO A 455 15.69 -24.59 -4.47
N SER A 456 16.96 -24.23 -4.44
CA SER A 456 18.06 -25.18 -4.35
C SER A 456 18.12 -25.83 -2.96
N ALA A 457 19.00 -26.80 -2.78
CA ALA A 457 19.28 -27.37 -1.47
C ALA A 457 20.27 -26.52 -0.63
N ALA A 458 20.75 -25.39 -1.17
CA ALA A 458 21.59 -24.46 -0.42
C ALA A 458 20.79 -23.81 0.72
N ALA A 459 21.43 -23.54 1.85
CA ALA A 459 20.82 -22.77 2.92
C ALA A 459 20.51 -21.35 2.43
N PRO A 460 19.33 -20.81 2.74
CA PRO A 460 19.00 -19.42 2.43
C PRO A 460 19.94 -18.44 3.12
N VAL A 461 20.15 -17.27 2.51
CA VAL A 461 20.72 -16.12 3.20
C VAL A 461 19.58 -15.41 3.93
N VAL A 462 19.75 -15.16 5.22
CA VAL A 462 18.74 -14.50 6.05
C VAL A 462 19.32 -13.22 6.64
N HIS A 463 18.72 -12.08 6.30
CA HIS A 463 18.96 -10.84 7.03
C HIS A 463 17.86 -10.62 8.07
N ARG A 464 18.25 -10.15 9.25
CA ARG A 464 17.38 -10.01 10.41
C ARG A 464 17.51 -8.63 11.03
N TYR A 465 16.37 -8.09 11.47
CA TYR A 465 16.27 -6.97 12.38
C TYR A 465 15.21 -7.28 13.44
N ALA A 466 15.62 -7.50 14.68
CA ALA A 466 14.77 -7.95 15.77
C ALA A 466 15.11 -7.20 17.08
N ARG A 467 14.40 -7.49 18.17
CA ARG A 467 14.71 -6.91 19.49
C ARG A 467 16.18 -7.10 19.86
N GLY A 468 16.82 -6.00 20.30
CA GLY A 468 18.23 -5.97 20.69
C GLY A 468 19.22 -5.82 19.53
N ASP A 469 18.75 -5.87 18.28
CA ASP A 469 19.61 -5.59 17.14
C ASP A 469 19.75 -4.06 16.96
N SER A 470 20.97 -3.59 16.80
CA SER A 470 21.30 -2.18 16.51
C SER A 470 21.48 -1.89 15.02
N ASP A 471 21.50 -2.92 14.18
CA ASP A 471 21.52 -2.84 12.69
C ASP A 471 20.95 -4.15 12.13
N ILE A 472 20.72 -4.17 10.82
CA ILE A 472 20.38 -5.38 10.08
C ILE A 472 21.61 -6.30 10.08
N THR A 473 21.43 -7.54 10.46
CA THR A 473 22.50 -8.54 10.56
C THR A 473 22.18 -9.77 9.72
N GLU A 474 23.20 -10.38 9.13
CA GLU A 474 23.05 -11.69 8.52
C GLU A 474 22.96 -12.76 9.63
N ALA A 475 21.87 -13.51 9.64
CA ALA A 475 21.68 -14.59 10.61
C ALA A 475 22.55 -15.79 10.24
N GLY A 476 23.08 -16.48 11.28
CA GLY A 476 23.98 -17.61 11.08
C GLY A 476 23.34 -18.78 10.31
N ALA A 477 24.17 -19.68 9.81
CA ALA A 477 23.74 -20.87 9.07
C ALA A 477 22.77 -21.71 9.93
N GLY A 478 21.64 -22.10 9.34
CA GLY A 478 20.57 -22.84 10.02
C GLY A 478 19.43 -21.99 10.57
N ALA A 479 19.47 -20.66 10.40
CA ALA A 479 18.38 -19.77 10.76
C ALA A 479 17.07 -20.03 9.97
N ALA A 480 17.20 -20.58 8.77
CA ALA A 480 16.08 -20.96 7.91
C ALA A 480 16.40 -22.20 7.08
N THR A 481 15.37 -22.90 6.62
CA THR A 481 15.42 -23.82 5.49
C THR A 481 14.73 -23.17 4.30
N ALA A 482 14.79 -23.81 3.15
CA ALA A 482 14.08 -23.33 1.97
C ALA A 482 12.53 -23.35 2.14
N SER A 483 12.02 -24.11 3.11
CA SER A 483 10.58 -24.29 3.32
C SER A 483 10.09 -23.83 4.69
N GLN A 484 10.98 -23.39 5.60
CA GLN A 484 10.57 -23.00 6.94
C GLN A 484 11.55 -22.03 7.58
N VAL A 485 11.03 -21.02 8.28
CA VAL A 485 11.80 -20.06 9.06
C VAL A 485 11.01 -19.66 10.31
N THR A 486 11.74 -19.39 11.43
CA THR A 486 11.12 -18.80 12.62
C THR A 486 11.38 -17.32 12.66
N VAL A 487 10.31 -16.52 12.70
CA VAL A 487 10.35 -15.06 12.78
C VAL A 487 10.12 -14.64 14.23
N PRO A 488 11.11 -14.02 14.91
CA PRO A 488 10.96 -13.58 16.29
C PRO A 488 9.85 -12.53 16.47
N PRO A 489 9.38 -12.28 17.71
CA PRO A 489 8.45 -11.19 17.99
C PRO A 489 9.02 -9.84 17.54
N TYR A 490 8.16 -8.97 16.97
CA TYR A 490 8.54 -7.65 16.48
C TYR A 490 9.82 -7.65 15.65
N ALA A 491 9.84 -8.44 14.58
CA ALA A 491 11.01 -8.64 13.75
C ALA A 491 10.74 -8.53 12.25
N LEU A 492 11.77 -8.13 11.52
CA LEU A 492 11.88 -8.19 10.07
C LEU A 492 12.89 -9.27 9.70
N LEU A 493 12.53 -10.15 8.80
CA LEU A 493 13.45 -11.11 8.18
C LEU A 493 13.33 -11.07 6.68
N THR A 494 14.46 -10.96 5.98
CA THR A 494 14.53 -11.22 4.54
C THR A 494 15.21 -12.55 4.30
N VAL A 495 14.51 -13.47 3.63
CA VAL A 495 14.99 -14.82 3.29
C VAL A 495 15.27 -14.86 1.81
N THR A 496 16.56 -14.98 1.40
CA THR A 496 16.97 -15.04 0.01
C THR A 496 17.36 -16.46 -0.39
N LEU A 497 16.70 -16.97 -1.40
CA LEU A 497 16.74 -18.35 -1.88
C LEU A 497 17.46 -18.43 -3.24
N GLU A 498 18.40 -19.35 -3.36
CA GLU A 498 19.00 -19.70 -4.65
C GLU A 498 18.06 -20.60 -5.46
N PRO A 499 17.92 -20.38 -6.77
CA PRO A 499 17.16 -21.29 -7.62
C PRO A 499 17.86 -22.64 -7.75
N ARG A 500 17.10 -23.72 -7.91
CA ARG A 500 17.66 -25.03 -8.25
C ARG A 500 18.39 -24.95 -9.59
N ALA A 501 19.55 -25.54 -9.71
CA ALA A 501 20.32 -25.54 -10.94
C ALA A 501 19.46 -26.06 -12.12
N GLY A 502 19.40 -25.31 -13.21
CA GLY A 502 18.57 -25.57 -14.39
C GLY A 502 17.12 -25.07 -14.31
N THR A 503 16.73 -24.36 -13.24
CA THR A 503 15.38 -23.76 -13.08
C THR A 503 15.40 -22.23 -13.13
N GLY A 504 16.56 -21.60 -13.35
CA GLY A 504 16.66 -20.14 -13.43
C GLY A 504 15.99 -19.53 -14.67
N PRO A 505 15.75 -18.19 -14.68
CA PRO A 505 15.16 -17.49 -15.81
C PRO A 505 16.02 -17.70 -17.07
N GLY A 506 15.48 -18.38 -18.08
CA GLY A 506 16.15 -18.70 -19.36
C GLY A 506 16.22 -20.18 -19.72
N ALA A 507 15.98 -21.11 -18.79
CA ALA A 507 15.77 -22.52 -19.13
C ALA A 507 14.31 -22.72 -19.54
N SER A 508 13.96 -22.47 -20.79
CA SER A 508 12.60 -22.72 -21.32
C SER A 508 12.27 -24.19 -21.19
N ALA A 509 11.32 -24.52 -20.31
CA ALA A 509 10.91 -25.90 -20.07
C ALA A 509 9.72 -26.31 -20.93
N ALA A 510 8.76 -25.44 -21.11
CA ALA A 510 7.64 -25.61 -22.02
C ALA A 510 7.78 -24.61 -23.19
N GLY A 511 7.28 -24.97 -24.35
CA GLY A 511 7.17 -24.04 -25.47
C GLY A 511 6.24 -22.87 -25.12
N THR A 512 6.40 -21.73 -25.79
CA THR A 512 5.47 -20.60 -25.64
C THR A 512 4.09 -20.97 -26.18
N PRO A 513 2.98 -20.73 -25.43
CA PRO A 513 1.64 -20.94 -25.94
C PRO A 513 1.33 -20.02 -27.12
N GLY A 514 0.39 -20.44 -27.98
CA GLY A 514 -0.13 -19.56 -29.02
C GLY A 514 -0.87 -18.37 -28.41
N THR A 515 -0.96 -17.25 -29.17
CA THR A 515 -1.75 -16.08 -28.79
C THR A 515 -3.19 -16.51 -28.45
N PRO A 516 -3.72 -16.11 -27.29
CA PRO A 516 -5.09 -16.44 -26.91
C PRO A 516 -6.09 -15.82 -27.89
N ARG A 517 -7.22 -16.51 -28.08
CA ARG A 517 -8.34 -16.06 -28.92
C ARG A 517 -9.58 -15.97 -28.06
N LEU A 518 -10.36 -14.94 -28.28
CA LEU A 518 -11.67 -14.77 -27.65
C LEU A 518 -12.69 -15.62 -28.38
N GLU A 519 -13.26 -16.62 -27.71
CA GLU A 519 -14.31 -17.50 -28.24
C GLU A 519 -15.71 -16.96 -27.97
N ALA A 520 -15.90 -16.37 -26.77
CA ALA A 520 -17.13 -15.73 -26.35
C ALA A 520 -16.84 -14.70 -25.28
N VAL A 521 -17.63 -13.63 -25.26
CA VAL A 521 -17.61 -12.61 -24.22
C VAL A 521 -19.04 -12.23 -23.85
N THR A 522 -19.27 -12.05 -22.56
CA THR A 522 -20.50 -11.49 -22.01
C THR A 522 -20.17 -10.20 -21.26
N ASP A 523 -21.09 -9.70 -20.49
CA ASP A 523 -20.90 -8.56 -19.59
C ASP A 523 -19.95 -8.90 -18.41
N THR A 524 -19.81 -10.17 -18.03
CA THR A 524 -19.07 -10.60 -16.83
C THR A 524 -18.18 -11.80 -17.05
N THR A 525 -18.11 -12.36 -18.25
CA THR A 525 -17.29 -13.54 -18.56
C THR A 525 -16.61 -13.42 -19.92
N ALA A 526 -15.43 -14.03 -20.04
CA ALA A 526 -14.74 -14.22 -21.31
C ALA A 526 -14.23 -15.66 -21.43
N ARG A 527 -14.59 -16.33 -22.52
CA ARG A 527 -14.03 -17.64 -22.85
C ARG A 527 -12.87 -17.47 -23.81
N LEU A 528 -11.72 -17.96 -23.40
CA LEU A 528 -10.47 -17.90 -24.15
C LEU A 528 -10.03 -19.29 -24.58
N SER A 529 -9.34 -19.37 -25.72
CA SER A 529 -8.65 -20.58 -26.19
C SER A 529 -7.31 -20.22 -26.82
N TRP A 530 -6.37 -21.16 -26.87
CA TRP A 530 -5.05 -20.98 -27.45
C TRP A 530 -4.47 -22.28 -28.02
N THR A 531 -3.43 -22.17 -28.82
CA THR A 531 -2.66 -23.33 -29.25
C THR A 531 -1.74 -23.80 -28.14
N GLY A 532 -1.82 -25.08 -27.82
CA GLY A 532 -1.02 -25.69 -26.75
C GLY A 532 0.49 -25.61 -27.02
N ALA A 533 1.27 -25.60 -25.97
CA ALA A 533 2.72 -25.57 -25.97
C ALA A 533 3.31 -26.95 -25.73
N ALA A 534 4.38 -27.31 -26.41
CA ALA A 534 5.07 -28.59 -26.21
C ALA A 534 5.63 -28.66 -24.77
N GLY A 535 5.44 -29.79 -24.10
CA GLY A 535 5.92 -30.02 -22.73
C GLY A 535 5.07 -29.35 -21.64
N ALA A 536 3.98 -28.65 -22.00
CA ALA A 536 3.08 -28.05 -21.03
C ALA A 536 2.21 -29.10 -20.33
N THR A 537 2.07 -28.99 -19.02
CA THR A 537 1.14 -29.76 -18.19
C THR A 537 -0.02 -28.93 -17.66
N ARG A 538 0.16 -27.59 -17.61
CA ARG A 538 -0.87 -26.62 -17.28
C ARG A 538 -0.57 -25.25 -17.92
N TYR A 539 -1.56 -24.37 -17.89
CA TYR A 539 -1.50 -23.02 -18.40
C TYR A 539 -2.01 -22.04 -17.35
N LEU A 540 -1.37 -20.87 -17.32
CA LEU A 540 -1.70 -19.76 -16.45
C LEU A 540 -2.10 -18.59 -17.35
N VAL A 541 -3.26 -18.00 -17.07
CA VAL A 541 -3.72 -16.80 -17.76
C VAL A 541 -3.48 -15.62 -16.86
N GLN A 542 -2.65 -14.71 -17.32
CA GLN A 542 -2.32 -13.48 -16.62
C GLN A 542 -3.03 -12.31 -17.30
N GLU A 543 -3.60 -11.45 -16.50
CA GLU A 543 -4.12 -10.16 -16.94
C GLU A 543 -3.08 -9.08 -16.68
N ARG A 544 -2.93 -8.19 -17.65
CA ARG A 544 -2.10 -7.01 -17.53
C ARG A 544 -2.98 -5.80 -17.29
N ASP A 545 -2.82 -5.17 -16.12
CA ASP A 545 -3.46 -3.94 -15.74
C ASP A 545 -2.37 -2.86 -15.54
N GLY A 546 -2.16 -2.04 -16.58
CA GLY A 546 -1.06 -1.09 -16.61
C GLY A 546 0.33 -1.77 -16.49
N ALA A 547 1.05 -1.45 -15.42
CA ALA A 547 2.35 -2.07 -15.08
C ALA A 547 2.20 -3.41 -14.36
N TYR A 548 0.99 -3.77 -13.94
CA TYR A 548 0.70 -4.97 -13.15
C TYR A 548 0.34 -6.16 -14.00
N THR A 549 0.64 -7.33 -13.45
CA THR A 549 0.22 -8.61 -14.02
C THR A 549 -0.34 -9.45 -12.89
N ARG A 550 -1.61 -9.83 -12.98
CA ARG A 550 -2.27 -10.71 -12.00
C ARG A 550 -2.67 -12.03 -12.63
N LEU A 551 -2.65 -13.11 -11.86
CA LEU A 551 -3.20 -14.39 -12.29
C LEU A 551 -4.75 -14.31 -12.27
N VAL A 552 -5.39 -14.53 -13.42
CA VAL A 552 -6.86 -14.48 -13.56
C VAL A 552 -7.47 -15.81 -13.97
N GLY A 553 -6.66 -16.82 -14.26
CA GLY A 553 -7.14 -18.15 -14.60
C GLY A 553 -6.04 -19.19 -14.69
N GLU A 554 -6.37 -20.42 -14.35
CA GLU A 554 -5.50 -21.59 -14.46
C GLU A 554 -6.27 -22.76 -15.06
N THR A 555 -5.61 -23.58 -15.89
CA THR A 555 -6.21 -24.76 -16.52
C THR A 555 -5.15 -25.76 -16.98
N THR A 556 -5.47 -27.04 -17.00
CA THR A 556 -4.68 -28.07 -17.65
C THR A 556 -5.01 -28.24 -19.14
N GLY A 557 -6.10 -27.62 -19.60
CA GLY A 557 -6.50 -27.59 -21.00
C GLY A 557 -5.99 -26.34 -21.75
N THR A 558 -6.36 -26.22 -23.01
CA THR A 558 -6.03 -25.08 -23.87
C THR A 558 -7.15 -24.05 -23.99
N SER A 559 -8.06 -24.03 -23.01
CA SER A 559 -9.13 -23.03 -22.91
C SER A 559 -9.50 -22.78 -21.46
N VAL A 560 -9.97 -21.57 -21.16
CA VAL A 560 -10.47 -21.18 -19.83
C VAL A 560 -11.64 -20.21 -20.00
N THR A 561 -12.53 -20.18 -19.02
CA THR A 561 -13.54 -19.13 -18.91
C THR A 561 -13.19 -18.25 -17.73
N LEU A 562 -12.78 -17.02 -18.01
CA LEU A 562 -12.64 -15.97 -17.00
C LEU A 562 -14.03 -15.55 -16.53
N ARG A 563 -14.18 -15.30 -15.24
CA ARG A 563 -15.47 -14.96 -14.59
C ARG A 563 -15.28 -13.72 -13.72
N ASN A 564 -16.39 -13.12 -13.31
CA ASN A 564 -16.43 -11.94 -12.45
C ASN A 564 -15.65 -10.76 -13.02
N LEU A 565 -15.65 -10.64 -14.34
CA LEU A 565 -15.08 -9.47 -15.02
C LEU A 565 -16.07 -8.30 -14.91
N PRO A 566 -15.59 -7.07 -14.62
CA PRO A 566 -16.46 -5.90 -14.60
C PRO A 566 -17.11 -5.66 -15.96
N PRO A 567 -18.39 -5.30 -16.01
CA PRO A 567 -19.08 -4.98 -17.27
C PRO A 567 -18.47 -3.75 -17.96
N GLY A 568 -18.34 -3.80 -19.29
CA GLY A 568 -17.82 -2.70 -20.09
C GLY A 568 -16.32 -2.41 -19.90
N SER A 569 -15.59 -3.29 -19.19
CA SER A 569 -14.17 -3.12 -18.91
C SER A 569 -13.28 -3.74 -19.97
N SER A 570 -12.10 -3.14 -20.18
CA SER A 570 -11.08 -3.64 -21.10
C SER A 570 -10.08 -4.51 -20.35
N HIS A 571 -9.78 -5.67 -20.91
CA HIS A 571 -8.90 -6.68 -20.32
C HIS A 571 -7.79 -7.04 -21.31
N THR A 572 -6.52 -7.01 -20.87
CA THR A 572 -5.39 -7.47 -21.68
C THR A 572 -4.76 -8.66 -21.01
N VAL A 573 -4.82 -9.82 -21.67
CA VAL A 573 -4.37 -11.10 -21.09
C VAL A 573 -3.32 -11.77 -21.95
N ASN A 574 -2.41 -12.51 -21.32
CA ASN A 574 -1.49 -13.45 -21.95
C ASN A 574 -1.56 -14.82 -21.28
N VAL A 575 -0.97 -15.82 -21.91
CA VAL A 575 -0.96 -17.19 -21.42
C VAL A 575 0.49 -17.67 -21.28
N LEU A 576 0.81 -18.30 -20.15
CA LEU A 576 2.05 -18.99 -19.93
C LEU A 576 1.78 -20.49 -19.83
N ALA A 577 2.71 -21.30 -20.32
CA ALA A 577 2.70 -22.74 -20.11
C ALA A 577 3.63 -23.10 -18.94
N SER A 578 3.22 -24.08 -18.15
CA SER A 578 4.03 -24.68 -17.08
C SER A 578 4.31 -26.15 -17.42
N ASP A 579 5.53 -26.60 -17.23
CA ASP A 579 5.88 -28.02 -17.34
C ASP A 579 5.58 -28.79 -16.03
N ALA A 580 5.85 -30.10 -16.02
CA ALA A 580 5.64 -30.95 -14.86
C ALA A 580 6.52 -30.61 -13.63
N SER A 581 7.55 -29.80 -13.81
CA SER A 581 8.42 -29.32 -12.73
C SER A 581 8.04 -27.90 -12.26
N GLY A 582 6.96 -27.32 -12.80
CA GLY A 582 6.50 -25.98 -12.46
C GLY A 582 7.21 -24.85 -13.21
N ARG A 583 8.15 -25.15 -14.15
CA ARG A 583 8.87 -24.12 -14.91
C ARG A 583 7.95 -23.52 -15.97
N LEU A 584 8.03 -22.19 -16.10
CA LEU A 584 7.21 -21.44 -17.05
C LEU A 584 7.90 -21.18 -18.37
N SER A 585 7.06 -21.12 -19.40
CA SER A 585 7.43 -20.59 -20.71
C SER A 585 7.55 -19.05 -20.70
N ALA A 586 8.08 -18.49 -21.79
CA ALA A 586 7.78 -17.10 -22.12
C ALA A 586 6.26 -16.91 -22.27
N PRO A 587 5.71 -15.72 -21.94
CA PRO A 587 4.30 -15.42 -22.15
C PRO A 587 3.96 -15.39 -23.64
N SER A 588 2.74 -15.80 -23.99
CA SER A 588 2.20 -15.61 -25.33
C SER A 588 2.11 -14.11 -25.70
N SER A 589 1.92 -13.81 -26.97
CA SER A 589 1.46 -12.48 -27.35
C SER A 589 0.12 -12.16 -26.65
N PRO A 590 -0.10 -10.90 -26.24
CA PRO A 590 -1.31 -10.52 -25.49
C PRO A 590 -2.56 -10.49 -26.40
N LEU A 591 -3.71 -10.70 -25.78
CA LEU A 591 -5.04 -10.46 -26.33
C LEU A 591 -5.71 -9.37 -25.51
N THR A 592 -6.21 -8.34 -26.18
CA THR A 592 -7.08 -7.34 -25.55
C THR A 592 -8.52 -7.57 -25.99
N PHE A 593 -9.45 -7.57 -25.03
CA PHE A 593 -10.89 -7.67 -25.28
C PHE A 593 -11.64 -6.77 -24.28
N THR A 594 -12.90 -6.45 -24.61
CA THR A 594 -13.78 -5.65 -23.75
C THR A 594 -15.02 -6.47 -23.42
N THR A 595 -15.43 -6.51 -22.16
CA THR A 595 -16.69 -7.09 -21.73
C THR A 595 -17.85 -6.25 -22.26
N SER A 596 -18.99 -6.87 -22.51
CA SER A 596 -20.17 -6.15 -22.98
C SER A 596 -20.66 -5.19 -21.89
N THR A 597 -21.06 -3.98 -22.28
CA THR A 597 -21.84 -3.12 -21.38
C THR A 597 -23.27 -3.65 -21.31
N PRO A 598 -23.87 -3.77 -20.11
CA PRO A 598 -25.29 -4.05 -20.03
C PRO A 598 -26.05 -2.94 -20.78
N SER A 599 -26.85 -3.29 -21.77
CA SER A 599 -27.74 -2.33 -22.41
C SER A 599 -28.79 -1.92 -21.38
N ASN A 600 -28.69 -0.72 -20.82
CA ASN A 600 -29.53 -0.15 -19.76
C ASN A 600 -29.34 -0.84 -18.40
N ALA A 601 -28.31 -0.45 -17.65
CA ALA A 601 -28.20 -0.82 -16.23
C ALA A 601 -29.44 -0.25 -15.50
N THR A 602 -30.29 -1.14 -15.00
CA THR A 602 -31.50 -0.78 -14.24
C THR A 602 -31.22 -0.58 -12.76
N CYS A 603 -29.97 -0.77 -12.33
CA CYS A 603 -29.53 -0.62 -10.96
C CYS A 603 -28.07 -0.20 -10.86
N ALA A 604 -27.71 0.45 -9.74
CA ALA A 604 -26.34 0.69 -9.32
C ALA A 604 -26.10 0.09 -7.93
N VAL A 605 -24.90 -0.43 -7.68
CA VAL A 605 -24.52 -1.02 -6.40
C VAL A 605 -23.17 -0.48 -5.98
N THR A 606 -23.10 -0.02 -4.73
CA THR A 606 -21.84 0.29 -4.03
C THR A 606 -21.61 -0.80 -2.99
N TYR A 607 -20.45 -1.45 -3.05
CA TYR A 607 -19.97 -2.39 -2.04
C TYR A 607 -18.84 -1.71 -1.28
N HIS A 608 -18.95 -1.67 0.04
CA HIS A 608 -17.92 -1.10 0.91
C HIS A 608 -17.54 -2.10 1.99
N ARG A 609 -16.25 -2.35 2.16
CA ARG A 609 -15.72 -3.11 3.28
C ARG A 609 -15.43 -2.16 4.43
N ASP A 610 -16.28 -2.18 5.46
CA ASP A 610 -16.23 -1.24 6.58
C ASP A 610 -15.04 -1.53 7.52
N THR A 611 -14.72 -2.81 7.72
CA THR A 611 -13.59 -3.26 8.56
C THR A 611 -13.25 -4.73 8.25
N GLY A 612 -12.04 -5.16 8.58
CA GLY A 612 -11.58 -6.53 8.42
C GLY A 612 -10.66 -6.96 9.55
N TRP A 613 -10.62 -8.28 9.82
CA TRP A 613 -9.70 -8.93 10.75
C TRP A 613 -9.35 -10.31 10.20
N GLY A 614 -8.21 -10.87 10.56
CA GLY A 614 -7.66 -12.17 10.16
C GLY A 614 -8.48 -13.05 9.22
N ASN A 615 -9.56 -13.60 9.72
CA ASN A 615 -10.45 -14.50 8.99
C ASN A 615 -11.89 -13.96 8.83
N GLY A 616 -12.10 -12.63 8.91
CA GLY A 616 -13.42 -12.03 8.79
C GLY A 616 -13.40 -10.57 8.44
N PHE A 617 -14.56 -10.05 8.07
CA PHE A 617 -14.75 -8.65 7.70
C PHE A 617 -16.19 -8.22 7.89
N VAL A 618 -16.44 -6.93 7.93
CA VAL A 618 -17.77 -6.33 7.84
C VAL A 618 -17.86 -5.60 6.51
N ALA A 619 -18.97 -5.75 5.82
CA ALA A 619 -19.22 -5.01 4.60
C ALA A 619 -20.64 -4.46 4.55
N THR A 620 -20.78 -3.32 3.90
CA THR A 620 -22.05 -2.66 3.59
C THR A 620 -22.26 -2.63 2.09
N VAL A 621 -23.47 -2.96 1.67
CA VAL A 621 -23.90 -2.91 0.27
C VAL A 621 -25.06 -1.94 0.17
N THR A 622 -24.92 -0.95 -0.72
CA THR A 622 -25.98 0.01 -1.03
C THR A 622 -26.45 -0.20 -2.46
N VAL A 623 -27.76 -0.33 -2.66
CA VAL A 623 -28.37 -0.54 -3.98
C VAL A 623 -29.30 0.61 -4.32
N ARG A 624 -29.27 1.02 -5.59
CA ARG A 624 -30.14 2.06 -6.18
C ARG A 624 -30.86 1.48 -7.39
N ASN A 625 -32.14 1.79 -7.51
CA ASN A 625 -32.94 1.48 -8.70
C ASN A 625 -32.79 2.61 -9.71
N LEU A 626 -32.21 2.35 -10.86
CA LEU A 626 -32.03 3.31 -11.97
C LEU A 626 -33.10 3.17 -13.05
N SER A 627 -34.04 2.22 -12.88
CA SER A 627 -35.18 2.08 -13.82
C SER A 627 -36.25 3.15 -13.56
N ASP A 628 -37.15 3.33 -14.49
CA ASP A 628 -38.32 4.22 -14.43
C ASP A 628 -39.49 3.66 -13.61
N THR A 629 -39.37 2.44 -13.08
CA THR A 629 -40.43 1.75 -12.33
C THR A 629 -39.95 1.35 -10.92
N PRO A 630 -40.82 1.42 -9.90
CA PRO A 630 -40.48 0.97 -8.54
C PRO A 630 -40.19 -0.55 -8.51
N ILE A 631 -39.16 -0.97 -7.78
CA ILE A 631 -38.83 -2.38 -7.57
C ILE A 631 -39.29 -2.78 -6.17
N THR A 632 -40.24 -3.73 -6.10
CA THR A 632 -40.74 -4.31 -4.86
C THR A 632 -40.16 -5.71 -4.67
N GLY A 633 -39.85 -6.08 -3.43
CA GLY A 633 -39.40 -7.45 -3.10
C GLY A 633 -38.09 -7.81 -3.84
N TRP A 634 -37.09 -6.94 -3.80
CA TRP A 634 -35.85 -7.12 -4.51
C TRP A 634 -35.01 -8.29 -3.98
N THR A 635 -34.26 -8.90 -4.90
CA THR A 635 -33.19 -9.84 -4.60
C THR A 635 -31.87 -9.32 -5.18
N MET A 636 -30.79 -9.47 -4.41
CA MET A 636 -29.42 -9.15 -4.83
C MET A 636 -28.60 -10.43 -4.83
N ASP A 637 -27.88 -10.68 -5.91
CA ASP A 637 -27.00 -11.84 -6.04
C ASP A 637 -25.58 -11.41 -6.39
N TRP A 638 -24.56 -12.10 -5.82
CA TRP A 638 -23.17 -12.05 -6.25
C TRP A 638 -22.48 -13.39 -6.02
N ASP A 639 -21.34 -13.58 -6.67
CA ASP A 639 -20.46 -14.70 -6.41
C ASP A 639 -19.16 -14.19 -5.76
N TRP A 640 -18.70 -14.87 -4.72
CA TRP A 640 -17.40 -14.60 -4.13
C TRP A 640 -16.29 -14.90 -5.15
N PRO A 641 -15.29 -14.00 -5.30
CA PRO A 641 -14.20 -14.18 -6.25
C PRO A 641 -13.18 -15.25 -5.82
N ALA A 642 -13.08 -15.53 -4.51
CA ALA A 642 -12.19 -16.55 -3.96
C ALA A 642 -12.95 -17.63 -3.20
N ASP A 643 -12.39 -18.85 -3.20
CA ASP A 643 -12.88 -19.93 -2.36
C ASP A 643 -12.65 -19.59 -0.87
N GLY A 644 -13.53 -20.08 0.01
CA GLY A 644 -13.43 -19.85 1.44
C GLY A 644 -14.10 -18.56 1.94
N GLN A 645 -14.56 -17.67 1.06
CA GLN A 645 -15.35 -16.51 1.46
C GLN A 645 -16.81 -16.89 1.78
N SER A 646 -17.35 -16.36 2.89
CA SER A 646 -18.72 -16.65 3.29
C SER A 646 -19.36 -15.50 4.08
N VAL A 647 -20.68 -15.47 4.10
CA VAL A 647 -21.49 -14.61 4.98
C VAL A 647 -21.79 -15.35 6.28
N SER A 648 -21.28 -14.83 7.39
CA SER A 648 -21.48 -15.41 8.73
C SER A 648 -22.78 -14.92 9.39
N SER A 649 -23.10 -13.64 9.23
CA SER A 649 -24.34 -13.01 9.70
C SER A 649 -24.61 -11.73 8.93
N GLY A 650 -25.85 -11.25 8.89
CA GLY A 650 -26.19 -10.02 8.21
C GLY A 650 -27.37 -9.28 8.84
N TRP A 651 -27.57 -8.03 8.45
CA TRP A 651 -28.65 -7.16 8.94
C TRP A 651 -29.29 -6.39 7.80
N ASN A 652 -30.49 -5.94 8.00
CA ASN A 652 -31.35 -5.22 7.02
C ASN A 652 -31.68 -6.02 5.75
N ALA A 653 -31.42 -7.34 5.74
CA ALA A 653 -31.78 -8.24 4.65
C ALA A 653 -31.68 -9.69 5.12
N THR A 654 -32.22 -10.63 4.32
CA THR A 654 -32.05 -12.05 4.56
C THR A 654 -31.02 -12.62 3.60
N PHE A 655 -30.01 -13.33 4.13
CA PHE A 655 -28.89 -13.88 3.38
C PHE A 655 -29.02 -15.39 3.23
N HIS A 656 -28.69 -15.88 2.05
CA HIS A 656 -28.57 -17.30 1.75
C HIS A 656 -27.33 -17.51 0.86
N GLN A 657 -26.43 -18.41 1.27
CA GLN A 657 -25.23 -18.73 0.50
C GLN A 657 -25.19 -20.22 0.16
N THR A 658 -24.79 -20.53 -1.09
CA THR A 658 -24.54 -21.89 -1.57
C THR A 658 -23.22 -21.88 -2.34
N GLY A 659 -22.17 -22.48 -1.77
CA GLY A 659 -20.82 -22.37 -2.30
C GLY A 659 -20.36 -20.92 -2.33
N SER A 660 -19.85 -20.45 -3.46
CA SER A 660 -19.48 -19.03 -3.65
C SER A 660 -20.66 -18.10 -3.91
N HIS A 661 -21.85 -18.64 -4.24
CA HIS A 661 -23.01 -17.84 -4.60
C HIS A 661 -23.77 -17.33 -3.38
N VAL A 662 -23.90 -16.00 -3.27
CA VAL A 662 -24.67 -15.32 -2.22
C VAL A 662 -25.93 -14.72 -2.83
N ARG A 663 -27.07 -15.01 -2.22
CA ARG A 663 -28.37 -14.39 -2.50
C ARG A 663 -28.86 -13.64 -1.28
N VAL A 664 -29.23 -12.40 -1.48
CA VAL A 664 -29.80 -11.53 -0.46
C VAL A 664 -31.20 -11.10 -0.88
N THR A 665 -32.15 -11.20 0.04
CA THR A 665 -33.54 -10.77 -0.20
C THR A 665 -33.92 -9.63 0.70
N ALA A 666 -34.76 -8.73 0.16
CA ALA A 666 -35.31 -7.62 0.93
C ALA A 666 -35.98 -8.11 2.23
N PRO A 667 -35.86 -7.37 3.34
CA PRO A 667 -36.55 -7.73 4.57
C PRO A 667 -38.07 -7.67 4.38
N GLU A 668 -38.80 -8.48 5.17
CA GLU A 668 -40.26 -8.50 5.14
C GLU A 668 -40.80 -7.11 5.49
N GLY A 669 -41.71 -6.60 4.66
CA GLY A 669 -42.27 -5.24 4.83
C GLY A 669 -41.40 -4.11 4.30
N ALA A 670 -40.29 -4.39 3.63
CA ALA A 670 -39.49 -3.37 2.97
C ALA A 670 -40.32 -2.60 1.93
N GLY A 671 -40.23 -1.29 1.94
CA GLY A 671 -40.81 -0.44 0.91
C GLY A 671 -40.16 -0.67 -0.45
N PRO A 672 -40.80 -0.25 -1.57
CA PRO A 672 -40.22 -0.36 -2.90
C PRO A 672 -38.98 0.55 -3.03
N LEU A 673 -37.99 0.10 -3.79
CA LEU A 673 -36.93 0.99 -4.29
C LEU A 673 -37.55 1.93 -5.32
N ALA A 674 -37.58 3.21 -5.01
CA ALA A 674 -38.13 4.22 -5.90
C ALA A 674 -37.33 4.28 -7.22
N PRO A 675 -37.98 4.64 -8.34
CA PRO A 675 -37.31 4.77 -9.63
C PRO A 675 -36.30 5.92 -9.66
N ASP A 676 -35.53 5.99 -10.75
CA ASP A 676 -34.60 7.08 -11.08
C ASP A 676 -33.57 7.38 -9.97
N GLY A 677 -33.23 6.39 -9.15
CA GLY A 677 -32.26 6.55 -8.06
C GLY A 677 -32.79 7.37 -6.87
N ALA A 678 -34.09 7.64 -6.80
CA ALA A 678 -34.70 8.48 -5.75
C ALA A 678 -34.65 7.87 -4.34
N SER A 679 -34.36 6.57 -4.20
CA SER A 679 -34.15 5.91 -2.91
C SER A 679 -33.06 4.85 -3.01
N THR A 680 -32.44 4.56 -1.86
CA THR A 680 -31.47 3.50 -1.69
C THR A 680 -31.97 2.47 -0.68
N ALA A 681 -31.57 1.20 -0.85
CA ALA A 681 -31.59 0.23 0.23
C ALA A 681 -30.13 -0.09 0.61
N SER A 682 -29.87 -0.15 1.90
CA SER A 682 -28.56 -0.51 2.43
C SER A 682 -28.69 -1.68 3.40
N PHE A 683 -27.84 -2.67 3.23
CA PHE A 683 -27.75 -3.83 4.11
C PHE A 683 -26.28 -4.15 4.37
N GLY A 684 -26.00 -4.80 5.48
CA GLY A 684 -24.62 -5.15 5.80
C GLY A 684 -24.50 -6.56 6.31
N PHE A 685 -23.28 -7.05 6.37
CA PHE A 685 -23.01 -8.39 6.85
C PHE A 685 -21.60 -8.52 7.44
N VAL A 686 -21.46 -9.52 8.31
CA VAL A 686 -20.17 -10.05 8.74
C VAL A 686 -19.81 -11.18 7.78
N GLY A 687 -18.70 -11.04 7.10
CA GLY A 687 -18.11 -12.09 6.27
C GLY A 687 -17.01 -12.83 7.01
N ALA A 688 -16.76 -14.08 6.60
CA ALA A 688 -15.58 -14.84 6.96
C ALA A 688 -14.84 -15.23 5.68
N ASN A 689 -13.53 -15.39 5.79
CA ASN A 689 -12.67 -15.87 4.72
C ASN A 689 -11.63 -16.84 5.25
N ASP A 690 -11.30 -17.83 4.42
CA ASP A 690 -10.22 -18.79 4.65
C ASP A 690 -9.24 -18.64 3.48
N GLY A 691 -8.29 -17.71 3.61
CA GLY A 691 -7.37 -17.32 2.54
C GLY A 691 -7.68 -15.96 1.92
N PRO A 692 -7.40 -15.76 0.62
CA PRO A 692 -7.59 -14.48 -0.07
C PRO A 692 -9.03 -13.96 0.07
N ASN A 693 -9.15 -12.65 0.26
CA ASN A 693 -10.44 -12.01 0.49
C ASN A 693 -10.70 -10.84 -0.48
N PRO A 694 -10.72 -11.09 -1.81
CA PRO A 694 -11.04 -10.04 -2.79
C PRO A 694 -12.52 -9.64 -2.72
N ASP A 695 -12.80 -8.38 -3.06
CA ASP A 695 -14.16 -7.87 -3.10
C ASP A 695 -14.92 -8.39 -4.33
N PRO A 696 -16.24 -8.68 -4.20
CA PRO A 696 -17.05 -9.00 -5.35
C PRO A 696 -17.23 -7.77 -6.25
N THR A 697 -17.08 -7.97 -7.55
CA THR A 697 -17.15 -6.89 -8.55
C THR A 697 -18.42 -6.91 -9.41
N VAL A 698 -19.22 -7.96 -9.28
CA VAL A 698 -20.44 -8.15 -10.09
C VAL A 698 -21.63 -8.44 -9.16
N PHE A 699 -22.58 -7.52 -9.18
CA PHE A 699 -23.83 -7.63 -8.44
C PHE A 699 -25.03 -7.69 -9.40
N ARG A 700 -26.06 -8.46 -9.04
CA ARG A 700 -27.29 -8.59 -9.85
C ARG A 700 -28.49 -8.26 -8.98
N LEU A 701 -29.28 -7.28 -9.39
CA LEU A 701 -30.57 -6.97 -8.78
C LEU A 701 -31.68 -7.65 -9.62
N ASN A 702 -32.43 -8.56 -9.00
CA ASN A 702 -33.44 -9.36 -9.67
C ASN A 702 -32.95 -10.03 -10.97
N GLY A 703 -31.68 -10.47 -10.96
CA GLY A 703 -31.00 -11.11 -12.09
C GLY A 703 -30.37 -10.16 -13.11
N ALA A 704 -30.70 -8.86 -13.09
CA ALA A 704 -30.07 -7.85 -13.95
C ALA A 704 -28.74 -7.39 -13.34
N VAL A 705 -27.67 -7.31 -14.15
CA VAL A 705 -26.37 -6.79 -13.71
C VAL A 705 -26.47 -5.31 -13.41
N CYS A 706 -26.01 -4.91 -12.22
CA CYS A 706 -25.94 -3.52 -11.82
C CYS A 706 -24.65 -2.87 -12.32
N SER A 707 -24.69 -1.56 -12.58
CA SER A 707 -23.47 -0.77 -12.68
C SER A 707 -22.82 -0.64 -11.30
N GLY A 708 -21.48 -0.61 -11.23
CA GLY A 708 -20.76 -0.15 -10.06
C GLY A 708 -21.08 1.33 -9.84
N GLY A 709 -21.40 1.71 -8.60
CA GLY A 709 -21.66 3.10 -8.23
C GLY A 709 -20.41 3.74 -7.67
#